data_759f68ff47a132cbf0393bb0592433b1
#
_entry.id   759f68ff47a132cbf0393bb0592433b1
#
_cell.length_a   1.000
_cell.length_b   1.000
_cell.length_c   1.000
_cell.angle_alpha   90.00
_cell.angle_beta   90.00
_cell.angle_gamma   90.00
#
_symmetry.space_group_name_H-M   'P 1'
#
loop_
_entity.id
_entity.type
_entity.pdbx_description
1 polymer ?
#
loop_
_entity_poly.entity_id
_entity_poly.type
_entity_poly.pdbx_seq_one_letter_code
_entity_poly.pdbx_strand_id
1 'polypeptide(L)'
;MKTIFLRGFLILSVVTAALCLVKGTIEAASSQDPARKEYADKVRATYNNRFGADRPSVPGNASVVGDDFVQPGAFPNAKYCAHCHQEAYHQWRQALHSNSFRTPFYRTSVNILIRTKGIEFSRHCDSCHNPIAVLAGGLTQDSQVDRAFDKDGLTCTTCHSIQSLKSTNGNGGFVMGIPAVMVDEKGQRIPGEVPYDEIMKNPKRHSMAIMKSFYRTPEFCAACHKANLPDTLNDYKFVRAFTTYDEWQQSKFSQRNPLTFYTTDFTTCQGCHMKRAANTLPDYGAKNGMFASHSWAAGNTAVPFYYGFDEQLRKTTDFLKAGNFLNVDIFALQKASDDKVIGPLGSVPFSLKTNDVVQALVVIQNKNIGHSLIPEVRDLYEAWVEFTAKDASGKEIYHSGFIKPDGALDERAHSFTNRPVNVDGGFVDNHKVWTIHSVAYDNSVQAGRSVLVRYQFRIPSDLKGPITITAKVNYRHFRQSYMNNVFGKDHPAYPVVEIASRCRTLNLGENATVQPEAGDNPDWMRWNNLGIAYLDQQQYADAVRAFSEVVKLRPDYPDAYTNIALTEIQWEKYDSARASIQRALALSPNNARALYYLALLQRRAGDYDAETANLKKVVEQFPQSRDARRDLGLALYRQHDYPAAREQFEAVQQIDPDDLTAHYNLSIIYRRMEMDQKAAEEQAQFITKKFDPGAPTYSFDFLRQHPEISIESIPQHVHTDLPYEAKPAYPGAQ
;
A
#
# COMPACT_ATOMS: atom_id res chain seq x y z
N MET A 1 30.90 21.24 -37.75
CA MET A 1 29.81 20.68 -36.89
C MET A 1 30.28 20.19 -35.50
N LYS A 2 31.50 19.71 -35.30
CA LYS A 2 32.01 19.23 -33.98
C LYS A 2 32.27 20.37 -32.96
N THR A 3 32.56 21.59 -33.39
CA THR A 3 32.90 22.71 -32.48
C THR A 3 31.67 23.40 -31.85
N ILE A 4 30.50 23.27 -32.44
CA ILE A 4 29.25 23.87 -31.92
C ILE A 4 28.65 23.01 -30.81
N PHE A 5 28.80 21.67 -30.86
CA PHE A 5 28.32 20.75 -29.82
C PHE A 5 29.10 20.88 -28.50
N LEU A 6 30.40 21.15 -28.55
CA LEU A 6 31.22 21.29 -27.34
C LEU A 6 30.91 22.58 -26.57
N ARG A 7 30.57 23.68 -27.28
CA ARG A 7 30.19 24.95 -26.64
C ARG A 7 28.80 24.89 -25.99
N GLY A 8 27.86 24.15 -26.58
CA GLY A 8 26.53 23.93 -25.99
C GLY A 8 26.56 23.10 -24.69
N PHE A 9 27.45 22.12 -24.64
CA PHE A 9 27.60 21.26 -23.44
C PHE A 9 28.30 22.00 -22.29
N LEU A 10 29.26 22.89 -22.59
CA LEU A 10 29.95 23.70 -21.59
C LEU A 10 29.02 24.77 -20.98
N ILE A 11 28.16 25.37 -21.81
CA ILE A 11 27.19 26.39 -21.37
C ILE A 11 26.09 25.75 -20.53
N LEU A 12 25.63 24.54 -20.88
CA LEU A 12 24.60 23.83 -20.10
C LEU A 12 25.14 23.36 -18.74
N SER A 13 26.39 22.90 -18.66
CA SER A 13 27.02 22.50 -17.40
C SER A 13 27.36 23.70 -16.52
N VAL A 14 27.72 24.85 -17.07
CA VAL A 14 27.96 26.08 -16.29
C VAL A 14 26.64 26.66 -15.76
N VAL A 15 25.55 26.58 -16.53
CA VAL A 15 24.23 27.08 -16.10
C VAL A 15 23.63 26.14 -15.02
N THR A 16 23.80 24.82 -15.14
CA THR A 16 23.37 23.88 -14.07
C THR A 16 24.22 24.03 -12.82
N ALA A 17 25.52 24.19 -12.91
CA ALA A 17 26.40 24.46 -11.77
C ALA A 17 26.11 25.83 -11.12
N ALA A 18 25.84 26.83 -11.86
CA ALA A 18 25.46 28.17 -11.38
C ALA A 18 24.06 28.13 -10.69
N LEU A 19 23.10 27.38 -11.25
CA LEU A 19 21.78 27.19 -10.64
C LEU A 19 21.85 26.36 -9.32
N CYS A 20 22.74 25.38 -9.25
CA CYS A 20 22.98 24.62 -8.01
C CYS A 20 23.71 25.45 -6.95
N LEU A 21 24.68 26.29 -7.36
CA LEU A 21 25.40 27.21 -6.47
C LEU A 21 24.46 28.31 -5.95
N VAL A 22 23.61 28.90 -6.81
CA VAL A 22 22.62 29.90 -6.40
C VAL A 22 21.56 29.30 -5.47
N LYS A 23 21.09 28.08 -5.72
CA LYS A 23 20.19 27.37 -4.77
C LYS A 23 20.88 27.10 -3.44
N GLY A 24 22.10 26.58 -3.44
CA GLY A 24 22.86 26.30 -2.21
C GLY A 24 23.14 27.57 -1.40
N THR A 25 23.39 28.71 -2.04
CA THR A 25 23.63 29.99 -1.35
C THR A 25 22.34 30.64 -0.81
N ILE A 26 21.20 30.47 -1.49
CA ILE A 26 19.88 30.95 -1.01
C ILE A 26 19.41 30.09 0.19
N GLU A 27 19.63 28.80 0.17
CA GLU A 27 19.31 27.90 1.28
C GLU A 27 20.22 28.14 2.49
N ALA A 28 21.52 28.38 2.29
CA ALA A 28 22.47 28.71 3.34
C ALA A 28 22.18 30.08 4.01
N ALA A 29 21.69 31.06 3.27
CA ALA A 29 21.33 32.38 3.83
C ALA A 29 20.10 32.31 4.75
N SER A 30 19.14 31.41 4.46
CA SER A 30 17.95 31.20 5.32
C SER A 30 18.26 30.46 6.63
N SER A 31 19.38 29.74 6.71
CA SER A 31 19.85 29.08 7.93
C SER A 31 20.57 30.01 8.91
N GLN A 32 20.90 31.22 8.48
CA GLN A 32 21.63 32.23 9.25
C GLN A 32 20.71 33.32 9.84
N ASP A 33 19.38 33.15 9.84
CA ASP A 33 18.46 34.08 10.50
C ASP A 33 18.75 34.10 12.01
N PRO A 34 19.17 35.26 12.59
CA PRO A 34 19.52 35.36 14.00
C PRO A 34 18.37 34.95 14.94
N ALA A 35 17.12 35.24 14.59
CA ALA A 35 15.95 34.91 15.41
C ALA A 35 15.71 33.38 15.39
N ARG A 36 15.90 32.71 14.26
CA ARG A 36 15.83 31.25 14.18
C ARG A 36 16.93 30.60 14.99
N LYS A 37 18.15 31.12 14.90
CA LYS A 37 19.30 30.62 15.67
C LYS A 37 19.06 30.75 17.19
N GLU A 38 18.62 31.91 17.66
CA GLU A 38 18.29 32.13 19.08
C GLU A 38 17.23 31.13 19.56
N TYR A 39 16.18 30.92 18.75
CA TYR A 39 15.15 29.93 19.05
C TYR A 39 15.72 28.52 19.13
N ALA A 40 16.50 28.12 18.15
CA ALA A 40 17.10 26.80 18.07
C ALA A 40 18.07 26.52 19.24
N ASP A 41 18.89 27.50 19.62
CA ASP A 41 19.79 27.40 20.77
C ASP A 41 19.00 27.22 22.08
N LYS A 42 17.89 27.94 22.26
CA LYS A 42 16.98 27.77 23.40
C LYS A 42 16.37 26.35 23.42
N VAL A 43 15.91 25.85 22.30
CA VAL A 43 15.35 24.48 22.20
C VAL A 43 16.41 23.45 22.53
N ARG A 44 17.60 23.54 21.94
CA ARG A 44 18.70 22.59 22.16
C ARG A 44 19.11 22.46 23.62
N ALA A 45 18.99 23.50 24.40
CA ALA A 45 19.33 23.50 25.84
C ALA A 45 18.49 22.51 26.65
N THR A 46 17.27 22.18 26.21
CA THR A 46 16.34 21.28 26.92
C THR A 46 15.93 20.07 26.13
N TYR A 47 16.37 19.97 24.87
CA TYR A 47 15.95 18.90 23.95
C TYR A 47 16.63 17.58 24.29
N ASN A 48 15.87 16.50 24.27
CA ASN A 48 16.44 15.17 24.47
C ASN A 48 17.15 14.69 23.19
N ASN A 49 18.47 14.67 23.23
CA ASN A 49 19.35 14.27 22.13
C ASN A 49 19.75 12.79 22.20
N ARG A 50 18.90 11.92 22.72
CA ARG A 50 19.16 10.47 22.86
C ARG A 50 19.76 9.82 21.61
N PHE A 51 19.34 10.25 20.42
CA PHE A 51 19.76 9.69 19.14
C PHE A 51 20.87 10.49 18.42
N GLY A 52 21.47 11.48 19.10
CA GLY A 52 22.48 12.38 18.56
C GLY A 52 21.94 13.82 18.36
N ALA A 53 22.80 14.80 18.63
CA ALA A 53 22.44 16.21 18.51
C ALA A 53 22.20 16.67 17.06
N ASP A 54 22.80 15.99 16.10
CA ASP A 54 22.65 16.17 14.65
C ASP A 54 21.44 15.42 14.06
N ARG A 55 20.69 14.68 14.91
CA ARG A 55 19.60 13.79 14.49
C ARG A 55 18.33 14.03 15.31
N PRO A 56 17.80 15.26 15.32
CA PRO A 56 16.75 15.68 16.26
C PRO A 56 15.38 15.00 16.00
N SER A 57 15.15 14.50 14.79
CA SER A 57 13.86 13.87 14.42
C SER A 57 13.84 12.36 14.64
N VAL A 58 14.99 11.72 14.86
CA VAL A 58 15.09 10.25 15.02
C VAL A 58 14.27 9.79 16.23
N PRO A 59 13.50 8.68 16.11
CA PRO A 59 13.47 7.65 15.03
C PRO A 59 12.70 7.99 13.74
N GLY A 60 12.12 9.18 13.61
CA GLY A 60 11.54 9.66 12.35
C GLY A 60 12.59 10.23 11.40
N ASN A 61 12.16 10.63 10.19
CA ASN A 61 13.04 11.10 9.12
C ASN A 61 12.80 12.57 8.72
N ALA A 62 11.83 13.26 9.33
CA ALA A 62 11.50 14.65 9.00
C ALA A 62 12.69 15.58 9.25
N SER A 63 12.91 16.52 8.33
CA SER A 63 13.94 17.56 8.52
C SER A 63 13.51 18.87 7.86
N VAL A 64 14.22 19.93 8.22
CA VAL A 64 14.08 21.26 7.65
C VAL A 64 15.41 21.69 7.04
N VAL A 65 15.35 22.57 6.04
CA VAL A 65 16.54 23.17 5.45
C VAL A 65 17.43 23.80 6.52
N GLY A 66 18.72 23.43 6.53
CA GLY A 66 19.70 23.86 7.51
C GLY A 66 19.69 23.06 8.82
N ASP A 67 18.98 21.91 8.86
CA ASP A 67 18.95 20.92 9.93
C ASP A 67 18.81 21.49 11.35
N ASP A 68 18.04 22.60 11.49
CA ASP A 68 17.84 23.31 12.74
C ASP A 68 16.34 23.53 13.04
N PHE A 69 15.99 23.76 14.29
CA PHE A 69 14.61 23.95 14.69
C PHE A 69 13.99 25.22 14.10
N VAL A 70 12.68 25.14 13.83
CA VAL A 70 11.87 26.25 13.31
C VAL A 70 10.81 26.62 14.35
N GLN A 71 10.74 27.90 14.72
CA GLN A 71 9.74 28.36 15.69
C GLN A 71 8.31 28.09 15.19
N PRO A 72 7.38 27.66 16.07
CA PRO A 72 6.00 27.35 15.66
C PRO A 72 5.28 28.54 14.98
N GLY A 73 5.58 29.76 15.36
CA GLY A 73 5.01 30.98 14.76
C GLY A 73 5.44 31.24 13.32
N ALA A 74 6.46 30.54 12.81
CA ALA A 74 6.82 30.60 11.39
C ALA A 74 5.83 29.82 10.49
N PHE A 75 4.95 29.00 11.08
CA PHE A 75 3.93 28.25 10.35
C PHE A 75 2.61 29.05 10.35
N PRO A 76 2.23 29.71 9.25
CA PRO A 76 0.93 30.34 9.13
C PRO A 76 -0.20 29.40 9.50
N ASN A 77 -1.14 29.87 10.31
CA ASN A 77 -2.29 29.08 10.72
C ASN A 77 -3.19 28.75 9.51
N ALA A 78 -3.82 27.59 9.52
CA ALA A 78 -4.69 27.18 8.42
C ALA A 78 -5.87 28.15 8.19
N LYS A 79 -6.36 28.85 9.24
CA LYS A 79 -7.39 29.89 9.10
C LYS A 79 -6.91 31.11 8.30
N TYR A 80 -5.62 31.41 8.32
CA TYR A 80 -5.05 32.45 7.47
C TYR A 80 -5.23 32.09 5.98
N CYS A 81 -4.97 30.85 5.62
CA CYS A 81 -5.20 30.37 4.24
C CYS A 81 -6.68 30.37 3.87
N ALA A 82 -7.55 30.06 4.83
CA ALA A 82 -9.00 29.99 4.64
C ALA A 82 -9.62 31.31 4.15
N HIS A 83 -8.96 32.46 4.40
CA HIS A 83 -9.44 33.77 3.92
C HIS A 83 -9.67 33.77 2.40
N CYS A 84 -8.79 33.15 1.63
CA CYS A 84 -8.84 33.08 0.17
C CYS A 84 -9.18 31.67 -0.37
N HIS A 85 -8.89 30.62 0.41
CA HIS A 85 -9.03 29.21 0.01
C HIS A 85 -10.10 28.51 0.86
N GLN A 86 -11.35 29.01 0.81
CA GLN A 86 -12.42 28.55 1.68
C GLN A 86 -12.80 27.09 1.42
N GLU A 87 -12.90 26.69 0.15
CA GLU A 87 -13.25 25.31 -0.21
C GLU A 87 -12.14 24.33 0.21
N ALA A 88 -10.86 24.63 -0.09
CA ALA A 88 -9.75 23.80 0.32
C ALA A 88 -9.66 23.65 1.84
N TYR A 89 -9.85 24.76 2.58
CA TYR A 89 -9.87 24.74 4.03
C TYR A 89 -11.04 23.91 4.59
N HIS A 90 -12.24 24.08 4.05
CA HIS A 90 -13.43 23.35 4.47
C HIS A 90 -13.24 21.84 4.32
N GLN A 91 -12.74 21.41 3.16
CA GLN A 91 -12.46 20.00 2.90
C GLN A 91 -11.32 19.45 3.79
N TRP A 92 -10.20 20.17 3.87
CA TRP A 92 -9.06 19.81 4.72
C TRP A 92 -9.47 19.67 6.18
N ARG A 93 -10.29 20.59 6.72
CA ARG A 93 -10.67 20.58 8.14
C ARG A 93 -11.42 19.33 8.55
N GLN A 94 -12.21 18.75 7.65
CA GLN A 94 -12.94 17.50 7.86
C GLN A 94 -12.10 16.25 7.56
N ALA A 95 -11.03 16.37 6.81
CA ALA A 95 -10.17 15.25 6.41
C ALA A 95 -9.27 14.76 7.54
N LEU A 96 -8.75 13.53 7.41
CA LEU A 96 -7.85 12.94 8.40
C LEU A 96 -6.56 13.76 8.56
N HIS A 97 -6.02 14.36 7.49
CA HIS A 97 -4.77 15.11 7.55
C HIS A 97 -4.82 16.23 8.61
N SER A 98 -5.90 17.00 8.67
CA SER A 98 -6.06 18.03 9.71
C SER A 98 -6.32 17.46 11.10
N ASN A 99 -6.74 16.21 11.19
CA ASN A 99 -7.10 15.54 12.43
C ASN A 99 -6.07 14.46 12.84
N SER A 100 -4.96 14.35 12.12
CA SER A 100 -3.98 13.27 12.24
C SER A 100 -3.40 13.12 13.64
N PHE A 101 -3.21 14.23 14.38
CA PHE A 101 -2.64 14.22 15.71
C PHE A 101 -3.70 14.21 16.82
N ARG A 102 -4.75 15.01 16.71
CA ARG A 102 -5.71 15.25 17.81
C ARG A 102 -6.72 14.11 18.01
N THR A 103 -6.88 13.22 17.03
CA THR A 103 -7.87 12.15 17.13
C THR A 103 -7.55 11.16 18.26
N PRO A 104 -8.55 10.71 19.04
CA PRO A 104 -8.34 9.76 20.13
C PRO A 104 -7.73 8.43 19.63
N PHE A 105 -8.02 8.04 18.41
CA PHE A 105 -7.45 6.83 17.79
C PHE A 105 -5.92 6.88 17.73
N TYR A 106 -5.35 7.98 17.23
CA TYR A 106 -3.90 8.18 17.22
C TYR A 106 -3.34 8.38 18.64
N ARG A 107 -4.00 9.25 19.44
CA ARG A 107 -3.52 9.60 20.78
C ARG A 107 -3.42 8.39 21.71
N THR A 108 -4.35 7.45 21.63
CA THR A 108 -4.32 6.23 22.45
C THR A 108 -3.03 5.44 22.21
N SER A 109 -2.71 5.12 20.95
CA SER A 109 -1.52 4.33 20.61
C SER A 109 -0.22 5.07 20.89
N VAL A 110 -0.10 6.35 20.51
CA VAL A 110 1.13 7.12 20.75
C VAL A 110 1.37 7.38 22.23
N ASN A 111 0.31 7.55 23.03
CA ASN A 111 0.45 7.70 24.49
C ASN A 111 0.95 6.41 25.16
N ILE A 112 0.60 5.21 24.63
CA ILE A 112 1.20 3.96 25.08
C ILE A 112 2.70 3.97 24.80
N LEU A 113 3.11 4.32 23.57
CA LEU A 113 4.52 4.45 23.21
C LEU A 113 5.28 5.40 24.14
N ILE A 114 4.73 6.61 24.36
CA ILE A 114 5.35 7.62 25.23
C ILE A 114 5.52 7.11 26.67
N ARG A 115 4.50 6.45 27.23
CA ARG A 115 4.58 5.89 28.58
C ARG A 115 5.56 4.74 28.70
N THR A 116 5.73 3.95 27.64
CA THR A 116 6.57 2.73 27.69
C THR A 116 8.04 3.00 27.32
N LYS A 117 8.29 3.95 26.42
CA LYS A 117 9.63 4.19 25.87
C LYS A 117 10.16 5.60 26.06
N GLY A 118 9.28 6.59 26.16
CA GLY A 118 9.62 8.01 26.26
C GLY A 118 9.09 8.83 25.08
N ILE A 119 8.96 10.14 25.28
CA ILE A 119 8.39 11.06 24.29
C ILE A 119 9.25 11.16 23.02
N GLU A 120 10.55 11.03 23.14
CA GLU A 120 11.49 11.07 22.02
C GLU A 120 11.19 10.00 20.96
N PHE A 121 10.59 8.87 21.35
CA PHE A 121 10.19 7.81 20.41
C PHE A 121 8.96 8.19 19.59
N SER A 122 8.11 9.09 20.10
CA SER A 122 6.94 9.58 19.35
C SER A 122 7.33 10.38 18.10
N ARG A 123 8.57 10.86 18.01
CA ARG A 123 9.10 11.54 16.81
C ARG A 123 8.94 10.70 15.54
N HIS A 124 8.99 9.36 15.69
CA HIS A 124 8.69 8.45 14.59
C HIS A 124 7.29 8.67 14.03
N CYS A 125 6.27 8.63 14.89
CA CYS A 125 4.88 8.82 14.53
C CYS A 125 4.58 10.26 14.13
N ASP A 126 5.09 11.21 14.95
CA ASP A 126 4.80 12.63 14.80
C ASP A 126 5.48 13.27 13.59
N SER A 127 6.52 12.63 13.00
CA SER A 127 7.07 13.06 11.71
C SER A 127 6.02 13.08 10.58
N CYS A 128 4.95 12.26 10.69
CA CYS A 128 3.81 12.25 9.78
C CYS A 128 2.55 12.85 10.40
N HIS A 129 2.33 12.68 11.72
CA HIS A 129 1.07 13.08 12.36
C HIS A 129 1.08 14.49 12.92
N ASN A 130 2.27 15.01 13.34
CA ASN A 130 2.46 16.39 13.83
C ASN A 130 3.85 16.91 13.50
N PRO A 131 4.19 17.10 12.21
CA PRO A 131 5.52 17.54 11.82
C PRO A 131 5.96 18.86 12.46
N ILE A 132 5.04 19.77 12.72
CA ILE A 132 5.36 21.04 13.39
C ILE A 132 5.97 20.79 14.77
N ALA A 133 5.39 19.88 15.56
CA ALA A 133 5.94 19.54 16.88
C ALA A 133 7.36 18.96 16.77
N VAL A 134 7.63 18.11 15.76
CA VAL A 134 8.97 17.56 15.52
C VAL A 134 9.96 18.65 15.14
N LEU A 135 9.62 19.44 14.11
CA LEU A 135 10.52 20.44 13.53
C LEU A 135 10.70 21.68 14.41
N ALA A 136 9.76 21.94 15.31
CA ALA A 136 9.87 23.00 16.31
C ALA A 136 10.55 22.54 17.60
N GLY A 137 10.97 21.28 17.73
CA GLY A 137 11.55 20.77 18.97
C GLY A 137 10.56 20.70 20.14
N GLY A 138 9.27 20.63 19.83
CA GLY A 138 8.17 20.65 20.80
C GLY A 138 7.83 19.29 21.41
N LEU A 139 8.63 18.24 21.18
CA LEU A 139 8.45 16.92 21.78
C LEU A 139 9.47 16.71 22.90
N THR A 140 9.21 17.33 24.04
CA THR A 140 9.98 17.23 25.29
C THR A 140 9.10 16.66 26.40
N GLN A 141 9.70 16.22 27.53
CA GLN A 141 8.95 15.60 28.64
C GLN A 141 7.80 16.46 29.18
N ASP A 142 7.98 17.76 29.15
CA ASP A 142 6.98 18.73 29.67
C ASP A 142 6.07 19.28 28.55
N SER A 143 6.12 18.69 27.36
CA SER A 143 5.35 19.18 26.22
C SER A 143 3.86 19.03 26.46
N GLN A 144 3.14 20.11 26.33
CA GLN A 144 1.69 20.10 26.21
C GLN A 144 1.27 19.57 24.85
N VAL A 145 0.06 19.03 24.77
CA VAL A 145 -0.47 18.39 23.54
C VAL A 145 -1.76 19.06 23.03
N ASP A 146 -2.03 20.28 23.48
CA ASP A 146 -3.21 21.08 23.10
C ASP A 146 -2.85 22.45 22.50
N ARG A 147 -1.58 22.59 22.07
CA ARG A 147 -1.10 23.82 21.41
C ARG A 147 -1.91 24.06 20.12
N ALA A 148 -1.94 25.30 19.67
CA ALA A 148 -2.73 25.69 18.50
C ALA A 148 -2.44 24.81 17.26
N PHE A 149 -1.17 24.50 16.99
CA PHE A 149 -0.78 23.64 15.86
C PHE A 149 -1.07 22.15 16.08
N ASP A 150 -1.18 21.68 17.32
CA ASP A 150 -1.57 20.28 17.60
C ASP A 150 -3.00 19.99 17.15
N LYS A 151 -3.86 21.01 17.07
CA LYS A 151 -5.25 20.89 16.62
C LYS A 151 -5.38 20.77 15.10
N ASP A 152 -4.32 21.08 14.36
CA ASP A 152 -4.31 21.14 12.91
C ASP A 152 -3.56 19.96 12.25
N GLY A 153 -2.80 19.16 13.00
CA GLY A 153 -2.07 18.01 12.47
C GLY A 153 -1.16 18.39 11.29
N LEU A 154 -1.49 17.92 10.09
CA LEU A 154 -0.84 18.36 8.86
C LEU A 154 -1.56 19.60 8.32
N THR A 155 -0.97 20.78 8.54
CA THR A 155 -1.54 22.05 8.06
C THR A 155 -1.27 22.28 6.58
N CYS A 156 -1.91 23.33 6.01
CA CYS A 156 -1.63 23.78 4.66
C CYS A 156 -0.13 24.00 4.44
N THR A 157 0.50 24.77 5.32
CA THR A 157 1.91 25.11 5.23
C THR A 157 2.84 23.93 5.52
N THR A 158 2.41 22.91 6.24
CA THR A 158 3.18 21.68 6.40
C THR A 158 3.43 21.04 5.02
N CYS A 159 2.38 20.76 4.26
CA CYS A 159 2.49 20.17 2.94
C CYS A 159 3.13 21.13 1.93
N HIS A 160 2.67 22.37 1.88
CA HIS A 160 3.10 23.36 0.88
C HIS A 160 4.48 24.00 1.17
N SER A 161 5.16 23.62 2.26
CA SER A 161 6.55 24.00 2.54
C SER A 161 7.57 22.89 2.30
N ILE A 162 7.14 21.65 2.02
CA ILE A 162 8.05 20.55 1.65
C ILE A 162 8.77 20.90 0.36
N GLN A 163 10.12 20.89 0.40
CA GLN A 163 10.99 21.23 -0.73
C GLN A 163 11.33 20.01 -1.58
N SER A 164 11.68 18.92 -0.91
CA SER A 164 12.14 17.67 -1.51
C SER A 164 11.96 16.50 -0.56
N LEU A 165 12.26 15.30 -1.03
CA LEU A 165 12.47 14.12 -0.19
C LEU A 165 13.97 13.91 0.01
N LYS A 166 14.36 13.37 1.15
CA LYS A 166 15.69 12.78 1.35
C LYS A 166 15.81 11.50 0.53
N SER A 167 14.75 10.70 0.59
CA SER A 167 14.60 9.45 -0.13
C SER A 167 13.13 9.00 -0.05
N THR A 168 12.78 7.92 -0.70
CA THR A 168 11.47 7.26 -0.57
C THR A 168 11.41 6.23 0.55
N ASN A 169 12.17 6.38 1.64
CA ASN A 169 12.14 5.48 2.80
C ASN A 169 10.89 5.65 3.67
N GLY A 170 10.17 6.76 3.52
CA GLY A 170 9.02 7.08 4.37
C GLY A 170 9.42 7.61 5.75
N ASN A 171 8.60 7.36 6.78
CA ASN A 171 8.77 7.85 8.15
C ASN A 171 8.87 9.38 8.25
N GLY A 172 8.14 10.11 7.38
CA GLY A 172 8.27 11.56 7.26
C GLY A 172 9.55 12.02 6.55
N GLY A 173 10.07 11.23 5.60
CA GLY A 173 11.35 11.44 4.92
C GLY A 173 11.43 12.65 3.99
N PHE A 174 10.86 13.78 4.38
CA PHE A 174 10.87 15.04 3.65
C PHE A 174 11.88 16.05 4.23
N VAL A 175 12.26 16.99 3.36
CA VAL A 175 12.98 18.21 3.73
C VAL A 175 12.02 19.39 3.58
N MET A 176 11.68 20.02 4.67
CA MET A 176 10.83 21.20 4.68
C MET A 176 11.67 22.47 4.47
N GLY A 177 11.23 23.36 3.60
CA GLY A 177 11.75 24.73 3.56
C GLY A 177 11.18 25.54 4.73
N ILE A 178 11.76 26.72 5.00
CA ILE A 178 11.17 27.65 5.96
C ILE A 178 9.74 27.95 5.50
N PRO A 179 8.71 27.76 6.35
CA PRO A 179 7.34 28.02 5.97
C PRO A 179 7.16 29.48 5.52
N ALA A 180 6.52 29.65 4.37
CA ALA A 180 6.30 30.96 3.79
C ALA A 180 5.10 30.93 2.84
N VAL A 181 4.32 31.99 2.83
CA VAL A 181 3.18 32.14 1.92
C VAL A 181 3.53 32.99 0.70
N MET A 182 4.67 33.68 0.70
CA MET A 182 5.14 34.49 -0.43
C MET A 182 6.67 34.49 -0.52
N VAL A 183 7.21 34.73 -1.71
CA VAL A 183 8.63 35.04 -1.91
C VAL A 183 8.80 36.55 -2.19
N ASP A 184 9.97 37.10 -1.86
CA ASP A 184 10.35 38.45 -2.20
C ASP A 184 10.65 38.60 -3.71
N GLU A 185 11.11 39.78 -4.15
CA GLU A 185 11.45 40.07 -5.55
C GLU A 185 12.65 39.26 -6.05
N LYS A 186 13.50 38.78 -5.13
CA LYS A 186 14.66 37.94 -5.44
C LYS A 186 14.33 36.48 -5.39
N GLY A 187 13.05 36.09 -5.10
CA GLY A 187 12.61 34.73 -4.98
C GLY A 187 12.94 34.09 -3.62
N GLN A 188 13.36 34.87 -2.63
CA GLN A 188 13.61 34.39 -1.27
C GLN A 188 12.30 34.26 -0.49
N ARG A 189 12.17 33.22 0.33
CA ARG A 189 10.96 32.97 1.14
C ARG A 189 10.80 34.02 2.24
N ILE A 190 9.63 34.62 2.32
CA ILE A 190 9.26 35.55 3.40
C ILE A 190 8.63 34.70 4.51
N PRO A 191 9.27 34.50 5.67
CA PRO A 191 8.74 33.64 6.74
C PRO A 191 7.42 34.16 7.30
N GLY A 192 6.51 33.23 7.65
CA GLY A 192 5.27 33.57 8.35
C GLY A 192 4.18 34.14 7.45
N GLU A 193 3.29 34.91 8.07
CA GLU A 193 2.14 35.54 7.40
C GLU A 193 2.54 36.85 6.73
N VAL A 194 1.91 37.13 5.60
CA VAL A 194 2.07 38.37 4.81
C VAL A 194 0.68 39.02 4.69
N PRO A 195 0.55 40.35 4.69
CA PRO A 195 -0.75 41.02 4.50
C PRO A 195 -1.46 40.53 3.23
N TYR A 196 -2.75 40.27 3.29
CA TYR A 196 -3.52 39.72 2.17
C TYR A 196 -3.47 40.60 0.92
N ASP A 197 -3.46 41.92 1.09
CA ASP A 197 -3.37 42.87 -0.02
C ASP A 197 -2.04 42.76 -0.77
N GLU A 198 -0.94 42.43 -0.09
CA GLU A 198 0.34 42.15 -0.72
C GLU A 198 0.30 40.85 -1.57
N ILE A 199 -0.38 39.82 -1.07
CA ILE A 199 -0.60 38.58 -1.82
C ILE A 199 -1.45 38.86 -3.07
N MET A 200 -2.54 39.62 -2.90
CA MET A 200 -3.45 39.96 -4.00
C MET A 200 -2.78 40.80 -5.09
N LYS A 201 -1.85 41.71 -4.71
CA LYS A 201 -1.03 42.45 -5.65
C LYS A 201 0.01 41.57 -6.35
N ASN A 202 0.48 40.50 -5.72
CA ASN A 202 1.59 39.67 -6.18
C ASN A 202 1.26 38.17 -6.20
N PRO A 203 0.16 37.69 -6.84
CA PRO A 203 -0.29 36.30 -6.77
C PRO A 203 0.73 35.30 -7.35
N LYS A 204 1.57 35.75 -8.30
CA LYS A 204 2.66 34.96 -8.86
C LYS A 204 3.73 34.63 -7.82
N ARG A 205 4.12 35.59 -6.99
CA ARG A 205 5.09 35.41 -5.90
C ARG A 205 4.54 34.48 -4.81
N HIS A 206 3.24 34.60 -4.51
CA HIS A 206 2.54 33.65 -3.65
C HIS A 206 2.59 32.22 -4.25
N SER A 207 2.20 32.05 -5.51
CA SER A 207 2.25 30.74 -6.17
C SER A 207 3.66 30.13 -6.17
N MET A 208 4.70 30.94 -6.35
CA MET A 208 6.11 30.48 -6.31
C MET A 208 6.50 29.96 -4.91
N ALA A 209 5.94 30.52 -3.84
CA ALA A 209 6.21 30.06 -2.47
C ALA A 209 5.58 28.70 -2.18
N ILE A 210 4.32 28.48 -2.61
CA ILE A 210 3.49 27.39 -2.13
C ILE A 210 3.21 26.31 -3.15
N MET A 211 3.49 26.52 -4.46
CA MET A 211 3.18 25.53 -5.51
C MET A 211 4.45 24.97 -6.14
N LYS A 212 4.55 23.63 -6.20
CA LYS A 212 5.64 22.91 -6.85
C LYS A 212 5.09 21.78 -7.71
N SER A 213 5.74 21.49 -8.84
CA SER A 213 5.39 20.36 -9.71
C SER A 213 5.48 19.02 -8.98
N PHE A 214 6.44 18.89 -8.09
CA PHE A 214 6.68 17.72 -7.23
C PHE A 214 5.46 17.31 -6.41
N TYR A 215 4.56 18.22 -5.98
CA TYR A 215 3.34 17.87 -5.24
C TYR A 215 2.33 17.02 -6.05
N ARG A 216 2.55 16.90 -7.36
CA ARG A 216 1.73 16.08 -8.25
C ARG A 216 2.33 14.70 -8.52
N THR A 217 3.48 14.39 -7.92
CA THR A 217 4.13 13.09 -8.07
C THR A 217 3.76 12.16 -6.92
N PRO A 218 3.71 10.85 -7.14
CA PRO A 218 3.46 9.87 -6.06
C PRO A 218 4.52 9.92 -4.96
N GLU A 219 5.75 10.30 -5.30
CA GLU A 219 6.88 10.44 -4.39
C GLU A 219 6.57 11.42 -3.26
N PHE A 220 5.80 12.48 -3.54
CA PHE A 220 5.35 13.41 -2.51
C PHE A 220 4.57 12.70 -1.40
N CYS A 221 3.67 11.79 -1.76
CA CYS A 221 2.88 11.03 -0.80
C CYS A 221 3.73 9.97 -0.07
N ALA A 222 4.75 9.43 -0.75
CA ALA A 222 5.67 8.43 -0.18
C ALA A 222 6.40 8.90 1.08
N ALA A 223 6.54 10.22 1.27
CA ALA A 223 7.14 10.80 2.47
C ALA A 223 6.50 10.24 3.75
N CYS A 224 5.16 10.06 3.75
CA CYS A 224 4.35 9.65 4.91
C CYS A 224 3.60 8.32 4.66
N HIS A 225 3.23 8.00 3.40
CA HIS A 225 2.49 6.78 3.05
C HIS A 225 3.41 5.60 2.69
N LYS A 226 4.54 5.56 3.36
CA LYS A 226 5.47 4.43 3.51
C LYS A 226 6.10 4.55 4.89
N ALA A 227 6.23 3.44 5.60
CA ALA A 227 6.91 3.42 6.89
C ALA A 227 7.65 2.11 7.13
N ASN A 228 8.71 2.22 7.90
CA ASN A 228 9.44 1.12 8.49
C ASN A 228 9.64 1.37 9.99
N LEU A 229 9.96 0.32 10.73
CA LEU A 229 10.27 0.36 12.14
C LEU A 229 11.79 0.18 12.26
N PRO A 230 12.56 1.24 12.53
CA PRO A 230 13.99 1.11 12.71
C PRO A 230 14.33 0.45 14.07
N ASP A 231 15.52 -0.13 14.18
CA ASP A 231 16.04 -0.71 15.42
C ASP A 231 16.06 0.29 16.58
N THR A 232 16.29 1.56 16.27
CA THR A 232 16.20 2.67 17.24
C THR A 232 14.80 2.87 17.83
N LEU A 233 13.74 2.37 17.20
CA LEU A 233 12.38 2.42 17.71
C LEU A 233 11.98 1.13 18.44
N ASN A 234 12.29 -0.03 17.86
CA ASN A 234 11.76 -1.31 18.32
C ASN A 234 12.75 -2.15 19.15
N ASP A 235 13.99 -1.68 19.34
CA ASP A 235 15.09 -2.38 20.05
C ASP A 235 15.34 -3.81 19.49
N TYR A 236 15.00 -4.01 18.22
CA TYR A 236 15.09 -5.32 17.59
C TYR A 236 15.81 -5.23 16.24
N LYS A 237 15.09 -5.04 15.17
CA LYS A 237 15.61 -4.96 13.80
C LYS A 237 14.76 -4.06 12.95
N PHE A 238 15.29 -3.68 11.80
CA PHE A 238 14.48 -3.04 10.77
C PHE A 238 13.33 -3.96 10.34
N VAL A 239 12.10 -3.44 10.40
CA VAL A 239 10.88 -4.10 9.94
C VAL A 239 10.14 -3.18 8.99
N ARG A 240 9.81 -3.65 7.78
CA ARG A 240 8.89 -2.91 6.91
C ARG A 240 7.50 -2.93 7.55
N ALA A 241 6.92 -1.75 7.78
CA ALA A 241 5.61 -1.62 8.42
C ALA A 241 4.50 -1.53 7.37
N PHE A 242 4.37 -0.40 6.67
CA PHE A 242 3.44 -0.27 5.56
C PHE A 242 4.14 0.27 4.31
N THR A 243 3.69 -0.21 3.15
CA THR A 243 4.42 -0.11 1.89
C THR A 243 3.53 0.38 0.75
N THR A 244 2.53 1.23 1.06
CA THR A 244 1.51 1.69 0.10
C THR A 244 2.12 2.28 -1.17
N TYR A 245 3.22 3.06 -1.04
CA TYR A 245 3.95 3.57 -2.20
C TYR A 245 4.64 2.47 -3.01
N ASP A 246 5.30 1.51 -2.33
CA ASP A 246 5.98 0.40 -3.02
C ASP A 246 4.97 -0.50 -3.75
N GLU A 247 3.80 -0.73 -3.14
CA GLU A 247 2.70 -1.49 -3.74
C GLU A 247 2.15 -0.77 -4.97
N TRP A 248 2.00 0.57 -4.90
CA TRP A 248 1.61 1.35 -6.06
C TRP A 248 2.65 1.24 -7.18
N GLN A 249 3.95 1.30 -6.88
CA GLN A 249 5.01 1.11 -7.88
C GLN A 249 4.90 -0.27 -8.58
N GLN A 250 4.46 -1.29 -7.86
CA GLN A 250 4.27 -2.64 -8.39
C GLN A 250 2.91 -2.84 -9.07
N SER A 251 1.98 -1.90 -8.93
CA SER A 251 0.64 -1.98 -9.51
C SER A 251 0.64 -1.63 -11.00
N LYS A 252 -0.44 -2.04 -11.68
CA LYS A 252 -0.71 -1.66 -13.08
C LYS A 252 -0.83 -0.14 -13.28
N PHE A 253 -1.18 0.62 -12.24
CA PHE A 253 -1.41 2.07 -12.31
C PHE A 253 -0.12 2.88 -12.43
N SER A 254 1.00 2.35 -11.97
CA SER A 254 2.30 3.03 -12.05
C SER A 254 2.93 2.98 -13.43
N GLN A 255 2.58 1.97 -14.24
CA GLN A 255 3.27 1.61 -15.48
C GLN A 255 4.78 1.41 -15.32
N ARG A 256 5.22 1.07 -14.10
CA ARG A 256 6.64 0.79 -13.77
C ARG A 256 6.97 -0.69 -13.74
N ASN A 257 5.95 -1.53 -13.61
CA ASN A 257 6.11 -2.98 -13.46
C ASN A 257 5.51 -3.73 -14.64
N PRO A 258 6.32 -4.44 -15.45
CA PRO A 258 5.82 -5.26 -16.56
C PRO A 258 5.12 -6.55 -16.10
N LEU A 259 5.26 -6.94 -14.82
CA LEU A 259 4.85 -8.26 -14.31
C LEU A 259 3.38 -8.31 -13.85
N THR A 260 2.62 -7.25 -14.09
CA THR A 260 1.21 -7.16 -13.70
C THR A 260 0.32 -8.06 -14.57
N PHE A 261 -0.76 -8.62 -13.98
CA PHE A 261 -1.73 -9.47 -14.71
C PHE A 261 -2.65 -8.67 -15.64
N TYR A 262 -2.76 -7.38 -15.41
CA TYR A 262 -3.60 -6.45 -16.17
C TYR A 262 -2.86 -5.15 -16.40
N THR A 263 -3.23 -4.45 -17.44
CA THR A 263 -2.73 -3.11 -17.77
C THR A 263 -3.85 -2.06 -17.63
N THR A 264 -3.48 -0.81 -17.41
CA THR A 264 -4.40 0.34 -17.37
C THR A 264 -3.63 1.62 -17.64
N ASP A 265 -4.32 2.74 -17.78
CA ASP A 265 -3.67 4.05 -17.88
C ASP A 265 -2.94 4.42 -16.59
N PHE A 266 -1.87 5.19 -16.74
CA PHE A 266 -1.09 5.72 -15.64
C PHE A 266 -1.96 6.58 -14.70
N THR A 267 -1.87 6.32 -13.40
CA THR A 267 -2.59 7.10 -12.38
C THR A 267 -1.74 7.24 -11.12
N THR A 268 -1.65 8.45 -10.60
CA THR A 268 -0.94 8.76 -9.35
C THR A 268 -1.86 8.64 -8.14
N CYS A 269 -1.28 8.72 -6.93
CA CYS A 269 -2.04 8.81 -5.68
C CYS A 269 -3.04 9.97 -5.73
N GLN A 270 -2.60 11.15 -6.20
CA GLN A 270 -3.44 12.33 -6.35
C GLN A 270 -4.56 12.12 -7.39
N GLY A 271 -4.30 11.33 -8.44
CA GLY A 271 -5.30 11.01 -9.46
C GLY A 271 -6.51 10.24 -8.91
N CYS A 272 -6.32 9.45 -7.87
CA CYS A 272 -7.38 8.73 -7.17
C CYS A 272 -7.95 9.51 -5.98
N HIS A 273 -7.08 10.03 -5.08
CA HIS A 273 -7.48 10.59 -3.78
C HIS A 273 -7.69 12.10 -3.78
N MET A 274 -7.22 12.82 -4.80
CA MET A 274 -7.36 14.27 -4.96
C MET A 274 -7.95 14.62 -6.33
N LYS A 275 -8.95 13.87 -6.79
CA LYS A 275 -9.62 14.15 -8.06
C LYS A 275 -10.08 15.60 -8.12
N ARG A 276 -9.90 16.22 -9.29
CA ARG A 276 -10.41 17.57 -9.49
C ARG A 276 -11.93 17.58 -9.42
N ALA A 277 -12.45 18.50 -8.62
CA ALA A 277 -13.88 18.68 -8.41
C ALA A 277 -14.25 20.16 -8.52
N ALA A 278 -15.52 20.44 -8.80
CA ALA A 278 -16.03 21.79 -8.73
C ALA A 278 -16.00 22.28 -7.29
N ASN A 279 -15.63 23.54 -7.09
CA ASN A 279 -15.72 24.18 -5.78
C ASN A 279 -17.16 24.65 -5.52
N THR A 280 -17.61 24.48 -4.29
CA THR A 280 -18.91 24.95 -3.80
C THR A 280 -18.77 26.24 -3.01
N LEU A 281 -17.61 26.47 -2.40
CA LEU A 281 -17.23 27.69 -1.70
C LEU A 281 -16.21 28.48 -2.53
N PRO A 282 -16.06 29.79 -2.31
CA PRO A 282 -15.04 30.60 -2.96
C PRO A 282 -13.62 30.04 -2.71
N ASP A 283 -12.84 29.91 -3.78
CA ASP A 283 -11.46 29.47 -3.69
C ASP A 283 -10.60 30.05 -4.82
N TYR A 284 -9.64 30.88 -4.48
CA TYR A 284 -8.73 31.52 -5.44
C TYR A 284 -7.74 30.55 -6.09
N GLY A 285 -7.56 29.34 -5.53
CA GLY A 285 -6.79 28.25 -6.14
C GLY A 285 -7.51 27.48 -7.23
N ALA A 286 -8.83 27.69 -7.36
CA ALA A 286 -9.64 27.04 -8.39
C ALA A 286 -9.33 27.62 -9.78
N LYS A 287 -9.20 26.73 -10.77
CA LYS A 287 -9.07 27.10 -12.19
C LYS A 287 -10.31 26.65 -12.93
N ASN A 288 -11.03 27.59 -13.55
CA ASN A 288 -12.31 27.34 -14.20
C ASN A 288 -13.34 26.67 -13.25
N GLY A 289 -13.40 27.13 -12.01
CA GLY A 289 -14.28 26.55 -10.99
C GLY A 289 -13.90 25.13 -10.54
N MET A 290 -12.71 24.63 -10.87
CA MET A 290 -12.25 23.29 -10.53
C MET A 290 -10.92 23.33 -9.79
N PHE A 291 -10.75 22.50 -8.76
CA PHE A 291 -9.49 22.37 -8.04
C PHE A 291 -9.24 20.91 -7.59
N ALA A 292 -8.03 20.60 -7.13
CA ALA A 292 -7.70 19.29 -6.57
C ALA A 292 -8.39 19.15 -5.20
N SER A 293 -9.17 18.10 -4.99
CA SER A 293 -9.87 17.87 -3.73
C SER A 293 -8.90 17.69 -2.56
N HIS A 294 -9.17 18.38 -1.46
CA HIS A 294 -8.48 18.26 -0.18
C HIS A 294 -9.27 17.44 0.84
N SER A 295 -10.26 16.66 0.38
CA SER A 295 -10.99 15.71 1.21
C SER A 295 -10.25 14.38 1.40
N TRP A 296 -9.34 14.02 0.50
CA TRP A 296 -8.61 12.74 0.46
C TRP A 296 -9.51 11.54 0.82
N ALA A 297 -10.64 11.43 0.11
CA ALA A 297 -11.54 10.31 0.33
C ALA A 297 -10.83 8.97 0.14
N ALA A 298 -10.94 8.10 1.15
CA ALA A 298 -10.29 6.79 1.22
C ALA A 298 -11.09 5.87 2.14
N GLY A 299 -10.44 5.10 3.05
CA GLY A 299 -11.12 4.20 3.99
C GLY A 299 -11.49 4.80 5.34
N ASN A 300 -11.13 6.05 5.63
CA ASN A 300 -11.34 6.61 6.96
C ASN A 300 -12.78 7.07 7.19
N THR A 301 -13.62 6.17 7.70
CA THR A 301 -14.99 6.44 8.14
C THR A 301 -15.08 6.81 9.63
N ALA A 302 -14.08 6.45 10.44
CA ALA A 302 -14.15 6.60 11.89
C ALA A 302 -13.96 8.05 12.36
N VAL A 303 -12.96 8.76 11.82
CA VAL A 303 -12.68 10.14 12.25
C VAL A 303 -13.81 11.09 11.90
N PRO A 304 -14.35 11.10 10.65
CA PRO A 304 -15.49 11.97 10.36
C PRO A 304 -16.74 11.58 11.15
N PHE A 305 -16.99 10.31 11.42
CA PHE A 305 -18.07 9.87 12.30
C PHE A 305 -17.91 10.40 13.72
N TYR A 306 -16.71 10.27 14.28
CA TYR A 306 -16.41 10.72 15.64
C TYR A 306 -16.60 12.25 15.83
N TYR A 307 -16.22 13.03 14.83
CA TYR A 307 -16.31 14.50 14.90
C TYR A 307 -17.63 15.06 14.34
N GLY A 308 -18.54 14.24 13.86
CA GLY A 308 -19.78 14.69 13.22
C GLY A 308 -19.53 15.41 11.88
N PHE A 309 -18.52 15.02 11.12
CA PHE A 309 -18.24 15.57 9.79
C PHE A 309 -19.01 14.80 8.71
N ASP A 310 -20.32 15.02 8.67
CA ASP A 310 -21.25 14.25 7.83
C ASP A 310 -20.91 14.32 6.35
N GLU A 311 -20.46 15.46 5.85
CA GLU A 311 -20.04 15.62 4.46
C GLU A 311 -18.84 14.74 4.12
N GLN A 312 -17.81 14.76 4.98
CA GLN A 312 -16.63 13.92 4.77
C GLN A 312 -16.98 12.44 4.92
N LEU A 313 -17.81 12.06 5.89
CA LEU A 313 -18.28 10.70 6.05
C LEU A 313 -19.02 10.19 4.81
N ARG A 314 -19.93 11.02 4.27
CA ARG A 314 -20.64 10.70 3.02
C ARG A 314 -19.65 10.55 1.86
N LYS A 315 -18.76 11.52 1.63
CA LYS A 315 -17.74 11.47 0.57
C LYS A 315 -16.88 10.20 0.64
N THR A 316 -16.47 9.82 1.86
CA THR A 316 -15.68 8.60 2.08
C THR A 316 -16.49 7.34 1.79
N THR A 317 -17.74 7.29 2.25
CA THR A 317 -18.65 6.15 2.02
C THR A 317 -18.97 6.01 0.53
N ASP A 318 -19.27 7.11 -0.14
CA ASP A 318 -19.54 7.14 -1.58
C ASP A 318 -18.30 6.69 -2.38
N PHE A 319 -17.11 7.13 -1.98
CA PHE A 319 -15.85 6.70 -2.58
C PHE A 319 -15.67 5.18 -2.49
N LEU A 320 -15.91 4.60 -1.31
CA LEU A 320 -15.78 3.16 -1.09
C LEU A 320 -16.80 2.36 -1.92
N LYS A 321 -18.05 2.83 -2.01
CA LYS A 321 -19.12 2.15 -2.74
C LYS A 321 -19.03 2.32 -4.26
N ALA A 322 -18.75 3.54 -4.72
CA ALA A 322 -18.79 3.88 -6.14
C ALA A 322 -17.47 3.64 -6.89
N GLY A 323 -16.39 3.35 -6.19
CA GLY A 323 -15.05 3.22 -6.77
C GLY A 323 -14.84 2.02 -7.66
N ASN A 324 -15.78 1.06 -7.69
CA ASN A 324 -15.62 -0.21 -8.42
C ASN A 324 -14.25 -0.85 -8.12
N PHE A 325 -13.87 -0.81 -6.85
CA PHE A 325 -12.53 -1.19 -6.38
C PHE A 325 -12.30 -2.69 -6.43
N LEU A 326 -13.35 -3.45 -6.13
CA LEU A 326 -13.31 -4.90 -6.09
C LEU A 326 -14.26 -5.49 -7.11
N ASN A 327 -13.91 -6.68 -7.58
CA ASN A 327 -14.85 -7.56 -8.25
C ASN A 327 -15.07 -8.78 -7.35
N VAL A 328 -16.31 -8.99 -6.93
CA VAL A 328 -16.76 -10.19 -6.21
C VAL A 328 -17.46 -11.08 -7.21
N ASP A 329 -17.05 -12.33 -7.31
CA ASP A 329 -17.63 -13.33 -8.21
C ASP A 329 -17.87 -14.64 -7.46
N ILE A 330 -19.12 -15.04 -7.30
CA ILE A 330 -19.45 -16.40 -6.90
C ILE A 330 -19.27 -17.25 -8.15
N PHE A 331 -18.03 -17.70 -8.35
CA PHE A 331 -17.56 -18.26 -9.61
C PHE A 331 -18.17 -19.63 -9.91
N ALA A 332 -18.19 -20.52 -8.91
CA ALA A 332 -18.54 -21.90 -9.13
C ALA A 332 -19.14 -22.56 -7.88
N LEU A 333 -19.76 -23.71 -8.10
CA LEU A 333 -20.05 -24.69 -7.05
C LEU A 333 -19.18 -25.91 -7.25
N GLN A 334 -18.76 -26.53 -6.15
CA GLN A 334 -18.09 -27.82 -6.11
C GLN A 334 -18.85 -28.72 -5.15
N LYS A 335 -19.21 -29.93 -5.60
CA LYS A 335 -19.82 -30.93 -4.70
C LYS A 335 -18.74 -31.67 -3.95
N ALA A 336 -18.93 -31.90 -2.67
CA ALA A 336 -18.01 -32.70 -1.87
C ALA A 336 -17.92 -34.16 -2.32
N SER A 337 -18.92 -34.64 -3.08
CA SER A 337 -19.00 -36.03 -3.56
C SER A 337 -18.08 -36.37 -4.71
N ASP A 338 -17.73 -35.39 -5.57
CA ASP A 338 -17.02 -35.66 -6.82
C ASP A 338 -15.87 -34.69 -7.14
N ASP A 339 -15.60 -33.74 -6.24
CA ASP A 339 -14.57 -32.70 -6.37
C ASP A 339 -14.61 -31.89 -7.69
N LYS A 340 -15.69 -32.02 -8.48
CA LYS A 340 -15.84 -31.34 -9.76
C LYS A 340 -16.24 -29.89 -9.56
N VAL A 341 -15.46 -28.98 -10.08
CA VAL A 341 -15.78 -27.56 -10.15
C VAL A 341 -16.74 -27.30 -11.29
N ILE A 342 -17.94 -26.79 -10.98
CA ILE A 342 -18.99 -26.45 -11.95
C ILE A 342 -19.09 -24.91 -12.02
N GLY A 343 -18.54 -24.34 -13.07
CA GLY A 343 -18.50 -22.90 -13.28
C GLY A 343 -17.91 -22.51 -14.65
N PRO A 344 -17.98 -21.25 -15.02
CA PRO A 344 -18.52 -20.11 -14.26
C PRO A 344 -20.05 -20.18 -14.10
N LEU A 345 -20.55 -19.90 -12.92
CA LEU A 345 -21.99 -19.79 -12.70
C LEU A 345 -22.59 -18.70 -13.57
N GLY A 346 -23.72 -18.98 -14.18
CA GLY A 346 -24.34 -18.15 -15.21
C GLY A 346 -24.00 -18.54 -16.64
N SER A 347 -22.89 -19.26 -16.87
CA SER A 347 -22.47 -19.70 -18.21
C SER A 347 -22.61 -21.21 -18.41
N VAL A 348 -22.65 -21.99 -17.31
CA VAL A 348 -22.78 -23.44 -17.37
C VAL A 348 -23.95 -23.92 -16.50
N PRO A 349 -24.67 -25.00 -16.92
CA PRO A 349 -25.68 -25.62 -16.07
C PRO A 349 -25.04 -26.41 -14.95
N PHE A 350 -25.79 -26.60 -13.85
CA PHE A 350 -25.39 -27.41 -12.70
C PHE A 350 -26.55 -28.29 -12.23
N SER A 351 -26.23 -29.27 -11.40
CA SER A 351 -27.25 -30.11 -10.74
C SER A 351 -27.10 -29.98 -9.22
N LEU A 352 -28.19 -29.63 -8.55
CA LEU A 352 -28.22 -29.42 -7.11
C LEU A 352 -29.45 -30.14 -6.52
N LYS A 353 -29.21 -30.95 -5.48
CA LYS A 353 -30.24 -31.75 -4.79
C LYS A 353 -30.22 -31.44 -3.31
N THR A 354 -31.36 -31.74 -2.64
CA THR A 354 -31.40 -31.74 -1.18
C THR A 354 -30.37 -32.72 -0.63
N ASN A 355 -29.83 -32.41 0.55
CA ASN A 355 -28.72 -33.12 1.21
C ASN A 355 -27.35 -33.02 0.53
N ASP A 356 -27.22 -32.44 -0.66
CA ASP A 356 -25.90 -32.17 -1.24
C ASP A 356 -25.09 -31.32 -0.26
N VAL A 357 -23.81 -31.67 -0.08
CA VAL A 357 -22.81 -30.80 0.52
C VAL A 357 -22.09 -30.09 -0.60
N VAL A 358 -22.19 -28.78 -0.63
CA VAL A 358 -21.64 -27.95 -1.69
C VAL A 358 -20.66 -26.92 -1.14
N GLN A 359 -19.64 -26.65 -1.92
CA GLN A 359 -18.67 -25.61 -1.66
C GLN A 359 -18.83 -24.51 -2.71
N ALA A 360 -19.17 -23.30 -2.28
CA ALA A 360 -19.18 -22.13 -3.13
C ALA A 360 -17.76 -21.56 -3.25
N LEU A 361 -17.29 -21.35 -4.48
CA LEU A 361 -16.01 -20.76 -4.78
C LEU A 361 -16.21 -19.26 -5.07
N VAL A 362 -15.79 -18.42 -4.12
CA VAL A 362 -15.92 -16.97 -4.20
C VAL A 362 -14.56 -16.37 -4.56
N VAL A 363 -14.48 -15.75 -5.74
CA VAL A 363 -13.28 -15.08 -6.24
C VAL A 363 -13.43 -13.57 -6.02
N ILE A 364 -12.47 -12.98 -5.30
CA ILE A 364 -12.45 -11.55 -5.02
C ILE A 364 -11.19 -10.95 -5.63
N GLN A 365 -11.37 -10.06 -6.60
CA GLN A 365 -10.29 -9.37 -7.28
C GLN A 365 -10.12 -7.96 -6.74
N ASN A 366 -8.91 -7.57 -6.39
CA ASN A 366 -8.51 -6.17 -6.25
C ASN A 366 -8.38 -5.57 -7.66
N LYS A 367 -9.46 -4.97 -8.15
CA LYS A 367 -9.59 -4.51 -9.54
C LYS A 367 -9.00 -3.11 -9.74
N ASN A 368 -9.36 -2.17 -8.88
CA ASN A 368 -9.07 -0.75 -9.07
C ASN A 368 -8.46 -0.04 -7.86
N ILE A 369 -7.82 -0.79 -6.94
CA ILE A 369 -6.99 -0.21 -5.88
C ILE A 369 -5.53 -0.33 -6.32
N GLY A 370 -4.78 0.78 -6.29
CA GLY A 370 -3.37 0.82 -6.68
C GLY A 370 -2.40 0.26 -5.64
N HIS A 371 -2.90 -0.29 -4.57
CA HIS A 371 -2.18 -0.91 -3.46
C HIS A 371 -2.99 -2.10 -2.93
N SER A 372 -2.59 -2.72 -1.84
CA SER A 372 -3.36 -3.82 -1.26
C SER A 372 -4.71 -3.37 -0.68
N LEU A 373 -5.65 -4.27 -0.63
CA LEU A 373 -6.81 -4.26 0.25
C LEU A 373 -6.45 -5.14 1.47
N ILE A 374 -6.27 -4.64 2.64
CA ILE A 374 -6.33 -3.28 3.17
C ILE A 374 -4.95 -2.63 3.06
N PRO A 375 -4.84 -1.28 2.88
CA PRO A 375 -3.56 -0.59 2.93
C PRO A 375 -3.10 -0.30 4.36
N GLU A 376 -1.81 0.03 4.51
CA GLU A 376 -1.20 0.65 5.70
C GLU A 376 -1.41 -0.12 7.00
N VAL A 377 -2.32 0.32 7.86
CA VAL A 377 -2.51 -0.14 9.25
C VAL A 377 -3.36 -1.42 9.27
N ARG A 378 -2.86 -2.49 8.67
CA ARG A 378 -3.58 -3.76 8.47
C ARG A 378 -3.91 -4.50 9.76
N ASP A 379 -3.26 -4.18 10.86
CA ASP A 379 -3.53 -4.73 12.18
C ASP A 379 -4.77 -4.14 12.86
N LEU A 380 -5.16 -2.91 12.49
CA LEU A 380 -6.31 -2.22 13.06
C LEU A 380 -7.55 -2.21 12.17
N TYR A 381 -7.36 -2.08 10.85
CA TYR A 381 -8.47 -1.99 9.92
C TYR A 381 -9.11 -3.35 9.73
N GLU A 382 -10.40 -3.36 9.43
CA GLU A 382 -11.18 -4.58 9.30
C GLU A 382 -11.92 -4.58 7.97
N ALA A 383 -11.51 -5.47 7.06
CA ALA A 383 -12.27 -5.81 5.86
C ALA A 383 -12.45 -7.33 5.84
N TRP A 384 -13.65 -7.79 5.50
CA TRP A 384 -13.97 -9.20 5.57
C TRP A 384 -15.02 -9.59 4.53
N VAL A 385 -15.15 -10.89 4.32
CA VAL A 385 -16.21 -11.44 3.50
C VAL A 385 -17.38 -11.89 4.41
N GLU A 386 -18.55 -11.33 4.17
CA GLU A 386 -19.81 -11.87 4.68
C GLU A 386 -20.41 -12.76 3.60
N PHE A 387 -20.62 -14.03 3.91
CA PHE A 387 -21.25 -15.00 3.03
C PHE A 387 -22.50 -15.57 3.65
N THR A 388 -23.61 -15.54 2.91
CA THR A 388 -24.90 -16.09 3.34
C THR A 388 -25.47 -17.03 2.29
N ALA A 389 -26.13 -18.10 2.75
CA ALA A 389 -27.03 -18.91 1.95
C ALA A 389 -28.39 -18.90 2.62
N LYS A 390 -29.46 -18.54 1.89
CA LYS A 390 -30.84 -18.40 2.40
C LYS A 390 -31.81 -19.16 1.50
N ASP A 391 -32.85 -19.74 2.08
CA ASP A 391 -33.95 -20.33 1.32
C ASP A 391 -34.88 -19.26 0.75
N ALA A 392 -35.89 -19.69 0.01
CA ALA A 392 -36.89 -18.81 -0.60
C ALA A 392 -37.74 -18.01 0.41
N SER A 393 -37.78 -18.44 1.69
CA SER A 393 -38.45 -17.70 2.78
C SER A 393 -37.55 -16.68 3.47
N GLY A 394 -36.26 -16.66 3.13
CA GLY A 394 -35.23 -15.85 3.78
C GLY A 394 -34.60 -16.50 5.01
N LYS A 395 -34.96 -17.76 5.34
CA LYS A 395 -34.34 -18.51 6.44
C LYS A 395 -32.88 -18.83 6.10
N GLU A 396 -32.00 -18.57 7.03
CA GLU A 396 -30.57 -18.84 6.87
C GLU A 396 -30.27 -20.34 6.86
N ILE A 397 -29.55 -20.79 5.84
CA ILE A 397 -28.99 -22.13 5.70
C ILE A 397 -27.54 -22.12 6.18
N TYR A 398 -26.81 -21.05 5.86
CA TYR A 398 -25.43 -20.83 6.27
C TYR A 398 -25.13 -19.32 6.38
N HIS A 399 -24.33 -18.91 7.37
CA HIS A 399 -23.89 -17.53 7.53
C HIS A 399 -22.48 -17.51 8.14
N SER A 400 -21.57 -16.80 7.49
CA SER A 400 -20.22 -16.49 7.96
C SER A 400 -19.93 -15.00 7.77
N GLY A 401 -19.14 -14.41 8.67
CA GLY A 401 -18.77 -13.00 8.61
C GLY A 401 -19.82 -12.04 9.15
N PHE A 402 -20.68 -12.48 10.06
CA PHE A 402 -21.64 -11.63 10.76
C PHE A 402 -20.97 -10.82 11.87
N ILE A 403 -21.59 -9.69 12.22
CA ILE A 403 -21.22 -8.90 13.39
C ILE A 403 -22.00 -9.43 14.61
N LYS A 404 -21.27 -9.75 15.67
CA LYS A 404 -21.84 -10.21 16.95
C LYS A 404 -22.57 -9.09 17.69
N PRO A 405 -23.43 -9.41 18.67
CA PRO A 405 -24.13 -8.41 19.48
C PRO A 405 -23.22 -7.42 20.22
N ASP A 406 -22.01 -7.83 20.57
CA ASP A 406 -20.98 -6.97 21.19
C ASP A 406 -20.18 -6.13 20.16
N GLY A 407 -20.55 -6.19 18.90
CA GLY A 407 -19.91 -5.49 17.79
C GLY A 407 -18.65 -6.17 17.24
N ALA A 408 -18.20 -7.30 17.82
CA ALA A 408 -17.06 -8.04 17.27
C ALA A 408 -17.44 -8.79 15.99
N LEU A 409 -16.47 -8.94 15.09
CA LEU A 409 -16.61 -9.76 13.90
C LEU A 409 -16.61 -11.25 14.29
N ASP A 410 -17.35 -12.07 13.56
CA ASP A 410 -17.23 -13.52 13.60
C ASP A 410 -15.76 -13.96 13.42
N GLU A 411 -15.21 -14.72 14.38
CA GLU A 411 -13.80 -15.15 14.33
C GLU A 411 -13.49 -16.05 13.14
N ARG A 412 -14.49 -16.72 12.57
CA ARG A 412 -14.36 -17.60 11.41
C ARG A 412 -14.58 -16.87 10.08
N ALA A 413 -14.74 -15.55 10.11
CA ALA A 413 -14.86 -14.75 8.90
C ALA A 413 -13.54 -14.70 8.14
N HIS A 414 -13.56 -14.90 6.82
CA HIS A 414 -12.39 -14.58 6.00
C HIS A 414 -12.12 -13.08 6.07
N SER A 415 -10.96 -12.71 6.61
CA SER A 415 -10.58 -11.33 6.85
C SER A 415 -9.36 -10.93 6.04
N PHE A 416 -9.44 -9.81 5.34
CA PHE A 416 -8.30 -9.18 4.68
C PHE A 416 -7.51 -8.38 5.73
N THR A 417 -6.58 -9.03 6.39
CA THR A 417 -5.86 -8.49 7.54
C THR A 417 -4.43 -9.01 7.60
N ASN A 418 -3.64 -8.36 8.42
CA ASN A 418 -2.31 -8.79 8.81
C ASN A 418 -2.33 -9.10 10.31
N ARG A 419 -1.66 -10.17 10.73
CA ARG A 419 -1.57 -10.60 12.13
C ARG A 419 -0.12 -10.49 12.62
N PRO A 420 0.33 -9.30 13.03
CA PRO A 420 1.65 -9.12 13.59
C PRO A 420 1.72 -9.71 15.01
N VAL A 421 2.87 -10.31 15.34
CA VAL A 421 3.13 -10.93 16.63
C VAL A 421 4.41 -10.36 17.25
N ASN A 422 4.45 -10.30 18.58
CA ASN A 422 5.57 -9.83 19.37
C ASN A 422 6.53 -10.99 19.75
N VAL A 423 7.57 -10.69 20.51
CA VAL A 423 8.57 -11.66 20.97
C VAL A 423 7.98 -12.75 21.86
N ASP A 424 6.88 -12.49 22.55
CA ASP A 424 6.21 -13.46 23.44
C ASP A 424 5.26 -14.38 22.66
N GLY A 425 5.18 -14.24 21.32
CA GLY A 425 4.22 -14.95 20.48
C GLY A 425 2.78 -14.43 20.64
N GLY A 426 2.59 -13.26 21.28
CA GLY A 426 1.28 -12.62 21.43
C GLY A 426 0.94 -11.73 20.25
N PHE A 427 -0.34 -11.52 20.00
CA PHE A 427 -0.81 -10.57 19.01
C PHE A 427 -0.41 -9.14 19.38
N VAL A 428 0.09 -8.38 18.39
CA VAL A 428 0.37 -6.94 18.56
C VAL A 428 -0.94 -6.20 18.52
N ASP A 429 -1.55 -6.01 19.69
CA ASP A 429 -2.79 -5.27 19.88
C ASP A 429 -2.55 -3.76 19.99
N ASN A 430 -3.62 -2.99 19.88
CA ASN A 430 -3.62 -1.55 20.14
C ASN A 430 -2.55 -0.76 19.35
N HIS A 431 -2.16 -1.30 18.18
CA HIS A 431 -1.17 -0.69 17.30
C HIS A 431 0.18 -0.43 17.96
N LYS A 432 0.61 -1.33 18.84
CA LYS A 432 1.95 -1.29 19.46
C LYS A 432 3.02 -1.75 18.47
N VAL A 433 3.07 -1.12 17.31
CA VAL A 433 3.91 -1.55 16.15
C VAL A 433 5.38 -1.72 16.51
N TRP A 434 5.89 -0.98 17.48
CA TRP A 434 7.27 -1.10 17.95
C TRP A 434 7.58 -2.43 18.66
N THR A 435 6.57 -3.27 18.88
CA THR A 435 6.74 -4.62 19.44
C THR A 435 6.67 -5.72 18.39
N ILE A 436 6.52 -5.39 17.11
CA ILE A 436 6.41 -6.37 16.03
C ILE A 436 7.74 -7.10 15.84
N HIS A 437 7.71 -8.43 15.90
CA HIS A 437 8.83 -9.30 15.59
C HIS A 437 8.59 -10.17 14.36
N SER A 438 7.34 -10.56 14.11
CA SER A 438 6.96 -11.37 12.96
C SER A 438 5.51 -11.09 12.54
N VAL A 439 5.08 -11.74 11.48
CA VAL A 439 3.69 -11.72 10.99
C VAL A 439 3.22 -13.16 10.86
N ALA A 440 2.17 -13.53 11.58
CA ALA A 440 1.62 -14.89 11.56
C ALA A 440 1.00 -15.21 10.20
N TYR A 441 0.25 -14.28 9.63
CA TYR A 441 -0.26 -14.34 8.26
C TYR A 441 -0.63 -12.93 7.75
N ASP A 442 -0.69 -12.79 6.44
CA ASP A 442 -1.16 -11.59 5.74
C ASP A 442 -2.10 -12.02 4.60
N ASN A 443 -3.40 -11.77 4.78
CA ASN A 443 -4.46 -12.08 3.82
C ASN A 443 -4.86 -10.86 2.99
N SER A 444 -4.06 -9.81 2.94
CA SER A 444 -4.34 -8.64 2.09
C SER A 444 -4.25 -8.99 0.60
N VAL A 445 -5.14 -8.40 -0.19
CA VAL A 445 -5.19 -8.65 -1.64
C VAL A 445 -4.42 -7.57 -2.38
N GLN A 446 -3.29 -7.94 -2.98
CA GLN A 446 -2.42 -7.04 -3.73
C GLN A 446 -3.12 -6.48 -4.99
N ALA A 447 -2.68 -5.31 -5.45
CA ALA A 447 -3.24 -4.65 -6.63
C ALA A 447 -3.26 -5.57 -7.87
N GLY A 448 -4.43 -5.71 -8.48
CA GLY A 448 -4.61 -6.55 -9.68
C GLY A 448 -4.61 -8.05 -9.43
N ARG A 449 -4.45 -8.51 -8.19
CA ARG A 449 -4.53 -9.92 -7.81
C ARG A 449 -5.92 -10.33 -7.35
N SER A 450 -6.12 -11.62 -7.20
CA SER A 450 -7.37 -12.22 -6.76
C SER A 450 -7.13 -13.23 -5.65
N VAL A 451 -8.11 -13.39 -4.78
CA VAL A 451 -8.14 -14.43 -3.75
C VAL A 451 -9.36 -15.32 -3.97
N LEU A 452 -9.22 -16.60 -3.64
CA LEU A 452 -10.29 -17.58 -3.65
C LEU A 452 -10.67 -17.94 -2.21
N VAL A 453 -11.91 -17.63 -1.84
CA VAL A 453 -12.51 -18.02 -0.54
C VAL A 453 -13.54 -19.10 -0.77
N ARG A 454 -13.55 -20.10 0.08
CA ARG A 454 -14.40 -21.29 -0.06
C ARG A 454 -15.37 -21.39 1.11
N TYR A 455 -16.68 -21.51 0.80
CA TYR A 455 -17.76 -21.65 1.78
C TYR A 455 -18.48 -22.97 1.55
N GLN A 456 -18.45 -23.88 2.55
CA GLN A 456 -19.08 -25.19 2.46
C GLN A 456 -20.29 -25.28 3.37
N PHE A 457 -21.41 -25.70 2.82
CA PHE A 457 -22.66 -25.89 3.57
C PHE A 457 -23.47 -27.05 3.00
N ARG A 458 -24.41 -27.55 3.79
CA ARG A 458 -25.34 -28.62 3.40
C ARG A 458 -26.67 -28.04 2.94
N ILE A 459 -27.19 -28.53 1.81
CA ILE A 459 -28.53 -28.22 1.37
C ILE A 459 -29.54 -28.96 2.28
N PRO A 460 -30.50 -28.27 2.95
CA PRO A 460 -31.46 -28.91 3.81
C PRO A 460 -32.29 -30.00 3.13
N SER A 461 -32.62 -31.08 3.84
CA SER A 461 -33.40 -32.19 3.28
C SER A 461 -34.84 -31.83 2.93
N ASP A 462 -35.39 -30.85 3.64
CA ASP A 462 -36.77 -30.36 3.53
C ASP A 462 -36.92 -29.14 2.63
N LEU A 463 -35.79 -28.70 2.01
CA LEU A 463 -35.76 -27.48 1.20
C LEU A 463 -36.72 -27.60 0.01
N LYS A 464 -37.58 -26.59 -0.15
CA LYS A 464 -38.47 -26.43 -1.29
C LYS A 464 -38.17 -25.08 -1.95
N GLY A 465 -37.70 -25.10 -3.20
CA GLY A 465 -37.43 -23.88 -3.96
C GLY A 465 -35.94 -23.50 -4.00
N PRO A 466 -35.65 -22.34 -4.56
CA PRO A 466 -34.27 -21.89 -4.78
C PRO A 466 -33.56 -21.50 -3.50
N ILE A 467 -32.23 -21.50 -3.57
CA ILE A 467 -31.33 -20.93 -2.56
C ILE A 467 -30.74 -19.67 -3.12
N THR A 468 -30.75 -18.60 -2.32
CA THR A 468 -30.01 -17.37 -2.64
C THR A 468 -28.70 -17.37 -1.84
N ILE A 469 -27.59 -17.37 -2.56
CA ILE A 469 -26.26 -17.18 -1.98
C ILE A 469 -25.76 -15.78 -2.26
N THR A 470 -25.17 -15.15 -1.24
CA THR A 470 -24.65 -13.77 -1.35
C THR A 470 -23.26 -13.70 -0.73
N ALA A 471 -22.33 -13.12 -1.45
CA ALA A 471 -21.00 -12.78 -0.95
C ALA A 471 -20.85 -11.27 -0.97
N LYS A 472 -20.42 -10.67 0.13
CA LYS A 472 -20.17 -9.24 0.30
C LYS A 472 -18.79 -9.02 0.87
N VAL A 473 -18.12 -7.97 0.42
CA VAL A 473 -16.93 -7.45 1.08
C VAL A 473 -17.34 -6.22 1.88
N ASN A 474 -17.28 -6.36 3.18
CA ASN A 474 -17.56 -5.30 4.14
C ASN A 474 -16.26 -4.68 4.65
N TYR A 475 -16.33 -3.43 5.08
CA TYR A 475 -15.22 -2.66 5.62
C TYR A 475 -15.66 -1.84 6.83
N ARG A 476 -14.83 -1.86 7.87
CA ARG A 476 -14.91 -0.97 9.04
C ARG A 476 -13.51 -0.44 9.32
N HIS A 477 -13.40 0.86 9.60
CA HIS A 477 -12.07 1.49 9.72
C HIS A 477 -11.25 0.92 10.88
N PHE A 478 -11.88 0.65 12.03
CA PHE A 478 -11.22 0.02 13.16
C PHE A 478 -11.98 -1.20 13.67
N ARG A 479 -11.23 -2.24 14.07
CA ARG A 479 -11.81 -3.41 14.73
C ARG A 479 -12.40 -3.06 16.09
N GLN A 480 -13.42 -3.82 16.51
CA GLN A 480 -14.15 -3.57 17.75
C GLN A 480 -13.25 -3.57 18.98
N SER A 481 -12.28 -4.49 19.07
CA SER A 481 -11.36 -4.56 20.21
C SER A 481 -10.55 -3.27 20.38
N TYR A 482 -10.11 -2.65 19.28
CA TYR A 482 -9.42 -1.37 19.34
C TYR A 482 -10.35 -0.24 19.78
N MET A 483 -11.57 -0.21 19.27
CA MET A 483 -12.57 0.78 19.67
C MET A 483 -12.89 0.68 21.15
N ASN A 484 -13.01 -0.54 21.68
CA ASN A 484 -13.21 -0.78 23.11
C ASN A 484 -12.00 -0.29 23.95
N ASN A 485 -10.77 -0.39 23.41
CA ASN A 485 -9.59 0.13 24.09
C ASN A 485 -9.55 1.66 24.11
N VAL A 486 -10.04 2.31 23.05
CA VAL A 486 -10.04 3.80 22.94
C VAL A 486 -11.12 4.43 23.81
N PHE A 487 -12.33 3.86 23.82
CA PHE A 487 -13.54 4.50 24.39
C PHE A 487 -14.20 3.71 25.54
N GLY A 488 -13.70 2.53 25.88
CA GLY A 488 -14.46 1.58 26.70
C GLY A 488 -15.51 0.82 25.88
N LYS A 489 -16.37 0.04 26.53
CA LYS A 489 -17.39 -0.76 25.80
C LYS A 489 -18.64 0.04 25.41
N ASP A 490 -18.89 1.14 26.09
CA ASP A 490 -20.08 1.98 25.90
C ASP A 490 -19.78 3.11 24.89
N HIS A 491 -19.69 2.76 23.60
CA HIS A 491 -19.54 3.71 22.51
C HIS A 491 -20.52 3.38 21.38
N PRO A 492 -20.90 4.34 20.53
CA PRO A 492 -21.79 4.08 19.40
C PRO A 492 -21.14 3.11 18.41
N ALA A 493 -21.96 2.33 17.70
CA ALA A 493 -21.48 1.48 16.61
C ALA A 493 -20.92 2.35 15.47
N TYR A 494 -19.71 2.04 15.04
CA TYR A 494 -19.06 2.74 13.93
C TYR A 494 -19.49 2.19 12.58
N PRO A 495 -19.49 3.02 11.52
CA PRO A 495 -20.02 2.64 10.23
C PRO A 495 -19.32 1.43 9.62
N VAL A 496 -20.12 0.46 9.17
CA VAL A 496 -19.71 -0.63 8.29
C VAL A 496 -20.15 -0.27 6.87
N VAL A 497 -19.25 -0.38 5.92
CA VAL A 497 -19.50 -0.05 4.51
C VAL A 497 -19.36 -1.31 3.67
N GLU A 498 -20.43 -1.68 2.96
CA GLU A 498 -20.34 -2.70 1.91
C GLU A 498 -19.64 -2.08 0.70
N ILE A 499 -18.44 -2.62 0.37
CA ILE A 499 -17.63 -2.14 -0.76
C ILE A 499 -18.09 -2.76 -2.07
N ALA A 500 -18.37 -4.06 -2.06
CA ALA A 500 -18.81 -4.81 -3.23
C ALA A 500 -19.58 -6.05 -2.79
N SER A 501 -20.50 -6.48 -3.61
CA SER A 501 -21.27 -7.70 -3.37
C SER A 501 -21.65 -8.42 -4.66
N ARG A 502 -22.00 -9.71 -4.52
CA ARG A 502 -22.56 -10.54 -5.56
C ARG A 502 -23.60 -11.48 -4.97
N CYS A 503 -24.70 -11.65 -5.70
CA CYS A 503 -25.78 -12.55 -5.33
C CYS A 503 -26.01 -13.57 -6.46
N ARG A 504 -26.40 -14.81 -6.12
CA ARG A 504 -26.79 -15.85 -7.07
C ARG A 504 -27.98 -16.62 -6.53
N THR A 505 -28.98 -16.82 -7.38
CA THR A 505 -30.13 -17.69 -7.07
C THR A 505 -29.90 -19.04 -7.72
N LEU A 506 -29.83 -20.07 -6.89
CA LEU A 506 -29.55 -21.46 -7.27
C LEU A 506 -30.87 -22.25 -7.23
N ASN A 507 -31.33 -22.73 -8.36
CA ASN A 507 -32.48 -23.64 -8.43
C ASN A 507 -32.07 -25.06 -8.12
N LEU A 508 -32.94 -25.82 -7.43
CA LEU A 508 -32.78 -27.27 -7.30
C LEU A 508 -33.18 -27.99 -8.58
N GLY A 509 -32.54 -29.09 -8.86
CA GLY A 509 -32.86 -29.94 -10.02
C GLY A 509 -31.63 -30.26 -10.86
N GLU A 510 -31.85 -31.02 -11.94
CA GLU A 510 -30.83 -31.37 -12.93
C GLU A 510 -30.80 -30.28 -14.02
N ASN A 511 -29.60 -29.96 -14.48
CA ASN A 511 -29.38 -28.95 -15.53
C ASN A 511 -29.96 -27.56 -15.19
N ALA A 512 -29.98 -27.21 -13.89
CA ALA A 512 -30.36 -25.87 -13.46
C ALA A 512 -29.36 -24.81 -14.00
N THR A 513 -29.86 -23.63 -14.27
CA THR A 513 -29.01 -22.50 -14.71
C THR A 513 -29.17 -21.33 -13.75
N VAL A 514 -28.11 -20.56 -13.60
CA VAL A 514 -28.14 -19.24 -12.97
C VAL A 514 -28.21 -18.19 -14.04
N GLN A 515 -29.05 -17.18 -13.87
CA GLN A 515 -29.08 -16.07 -14.81
C GLN A 515 -27.81 -15.23 -14.65
N PRO A 516 -27.15 -14.83 -15.77
CA PRO A 516 -26.08 -13.84 -15.71
C PRO A 516 -26.60 -12.53 -15.09
N GLU A 517 -25.77 -11.88 -14.28
CA GLU A 517 -26.12 -10.60 -13.67
C GLU A 517 -25.41 -9.44 -14.35
N ALA A 518 -26.06 -8.27 -14.35
CA ALA A 518 -25.43 -7.04 -14.79
C ALA A 518 -24.15 -6.78 -13.99
N GLY A 519 -23.04 -6.52 -14.69
CA GLY A 519 -21.72 -6.30 -14.08
C GLY A 519 -20.87 -7.55 -13.90
N ASP A 520 -21.33 -8.73 -14.38
CA ASP A 520 -20.45 -9.89 -14.52
C ASP A 520 -19.33 -9.56 -15.53
N ASN A 521 -18.11 -9.94 -15.17
CA ASN A 521 -17.00 -9.90 -16.11
C ASN A 521 -17.22 -10.95 -17.22
N PRO A 522 -16.64 -10.77 -18.43
CA PRO A 522 -16.59 -11.82 -19.43
C PRO A 522 -15.94 -13.10 -18.88
N ASP A 523 -16.39 -14.28 -19.32
CA ASP A 523 -15.92 -15.57 -18.78
C ASP A 523 -14.40 -15.73 -18.83
N TRP A 524 -13.72 -15.25 -19.88
CA TRP A 524 -12.27 -15.31 -19.93
C TRP A 524 -11.59 -14.54 -18.78
N MET A 525 -12.16 -13.40 -18.35
CA MET A 525 -11.69 -12.65 -17.19
C MET A 525 -11.97 -13.39 -15.89
N ARG A 526 -13.16 -13.98 -15.77
CA ARG A 526 -13.55 -14.78 -14.60
C ARG A 526 -12.59 -15.94 -14.40
N TRP A 527 -12.28 -16.70 -15.47
CA TRP A 527 -11.29 -17.76 -15.46
C TRP A 527 -9.88 -17.24 -15.15
N ASN A 528 -9.50 -16.08 -15.71
CA ASN A 528 -8.19 -15.48 -15.41
C ASN A 528 -8.06 -15.11 -13.93
N ASN A 529 -9.09 -14.52 -13.33
CA ASN A 529 -9.11 -14.17 -11.90
C ASN A 529 -9.03 -15.42 -11.02
N LEU A 530 -9.73 -16.48 -11.36
CA LEU A 530 -9.64 -17.77 -10.66
C LEU A 530 -8.22 -18.36 -10.79
N GLY A 531 -7.64 -18.31 -11.99
CA GLY A 531 -6.27 -18.79 -12.24
C GLY A 531 -5.24 -18.03 -11.39
N ILE A 532 -5.38 -16.71 -11.27
CA ILE A 532 -4.53 -15.88 -10.38
C ILE A 532 -4.70 -16.30 -8.92
N ALA A 533 -5.92 -16.52 -8.48
CA ALA A 533 -6.18 -16.93 -7.09
C ALA A 533 -5.62 -18.33 -6.80
N TYR A 534 -5.75 -19.29 -7.71
CA TYR A 534 -5.12 -20.61 -7.58
C TYR A 534 -3.59 -20.53 -7.56
N LEU A 535 -3.01 -19.69 -8.42
CA LEU A 535 -1.56 -19.47 -8.46
C LEU A 535 -1.04 -18.93 -7.12
N ASP A 536 -1.72 -17.93 -6.55
CA ASP A 536 -1.34 -17.32 -5.26
C ASP A 536 -1.51 -18.31 -4.09
N GLN A 537 -2.44 -19.27 -4.22
CA GLN A 537 -2.61 -20.39 -3.28
C GLN A 537 -1.72 -21.60 -3.58
N GLN A 538 -0.78 -21.51 -4.53
CA GLN A 538 0.13 -22.58 -4.97
C GLN A 538 -0.58 -23.83 -5.52
N GLN A 539 -1.84 -23.68 -5.95
CA GLN A 539 -2.62 -24.73 -6.62
C GLN A 539 -2.29 -24.73 -8.12
N TYR A 540 -1.04 -25.09 -8.47
CA TYR A 540 -0.50 -24.88 -9.82
C TYR A 540 -1.27 -25.65 -10.91
N ALA A 541 -1.70 -26.89 -10.63
CA ALA A 541 -2.47 -27.68 -11.59
C ALA A 541 -3.82 -27.01 -11.92
N ASP A 542 -4.50 -26.48 -10.89
CA ASP A 542 -5.78 -25.78 -11.04
C ASP A 542 -5.59 -24.44 -11.74
N ALA A 543 -4.51 -23.72 -11.42
CA ALA A 543 -4.16 -22.47 -12.07
C ALA A 543 -3.91 -22.67 -13.57
N VAL A 544 -3.13 -23.69 -13.97
CA VAL A 544 -2.90 -24.03 -15.39
C VAL A 544 -4.23 -24.37 -16.08
N ARG A 545 -5.10 -25.17 -15.44
CA ARG A 545 -6.44 -25.46 -16.00
C ARG A 545 -7.26 -24.20 -16.22
N ALA A 546 -7.32 -23.31 -15.22
CA ALA A 546 -8.07 -22.07 -15.32
C ALA A 546 -7.53 -21.15 -16.43
N PHE A 547 -6.22 -20.95 -16.51
CA PHE A 547 -5.61 -20.16 -17.60
C PHE A 547 -5.75 -20.83 -18.97
N SER A 548 -5.84 -22.17 -19.03
CA SER A 548 -6.14 -22.88 -20.28
C SER A 548 -7.55 -22.61 -20.79
N GLU A 549 -8.54 -22.41 -19.90
CA GLU A 549 -9.86 -21.93 -20.31
C GLU A 549 -9.81 -20.50 -20.87
N VAL A 550 -8.95 -19.63 -20.33
CA VAL A 550 -8.70 -18.30 -20.91
C VAL A 550 -8.17 -18.43 -22.35
N VAL A 551 -7.20 -19.31 -22.58
CA VAL A 551 -6.65 -19.56 -23.92
C VAL A 551 -7.73 -20.08 -24.90
N LYS A 552 -8.64 -20.96 -24.46
CA LYS A 552 -9.75 -21.42 -25.30
C LYS A 552 -10.70 -20.28 -25.71
N LEU A 553 -11.00 -19.38 -24.77
CA LEU A 553 -11.90 -18.24 -24.98
C LEU A 553 -11.22 -17.07 -25.71
N ARG A 554 -9.91 -16.89 -25.53
CA ARG A 554 -9.10 -15.82 -26.10
C ARG A 554 -7.73 -16.34 -26.58
N PRO A 555 -7.70 -17.13 -27.67
CA PRO A 555 -6.45 -17.69 -28.20
C PRO A 555 -5.47 -16.64 -28.74
N ASP A 556 -5.95 -15.42 -28.97
CA ASP A 556 -5.21 -14.24 -29.39
C ASP A 556 -4.60 -13.42 -28.22
N TYR A 557 -4.83 -13.82 -26.95
CA TYR A 557 -4.40 -13.07 -25.78
C TYR A 557 -3.04 -13.57 -25.24
N PRO A 558 -1.91 -12.87 -25.51
CA PRO A 558 -0.57 -13.34 -25.16
C PRO A 558 -0.36 -13.52 -23.65
N ASP A 559 -1.03 -12.71 -22.82
CA ASP A 559 -0.87 -12.80 -21.37
C ASP A 559 -1.48 -14.08 -20.78
N ALA A 560 -2.46 -14.71 -21.44
CA ALA A 560 -2.96 -16.02 -21.01
C ALA A 560 -1.87 -17.08 -21.05
N TYR A 561 -1.09 -17.13 -22.14
CA TYR A 561 0.06 -18.03 -22.27
C TYR A 561 1.18 -17.66 -21.29
N THR A 562 1.40 -16.37 -21.06
CA THR A 562 2.38 -15.90 -20.07
C THR A 562 1.98 -16.30 -18.65
N ASN A 563 0.67 -16.29 -18.32
CA ASN A 563 0.16 -16.73 -17.01
C ASN A 563 0.36 -18.24 -16.82
N ILE A 564 0.13 -19.05 -17.87
CA ILE A 564 0.44 -20.49 -17.85
C ILE A 564 1.94 -20.66 -17.60
N ALA A 565 2.78 -19.97 -18.36
CA ALA A 565 4.23 -20.08 -18.23
C ALA A 565 4.73 -19.70 -16.83
N LEU A 566 4.23 -18.61 -16.25
CA LEU A 566 4.55 -18.22 -14.86
C LEU A 566 4.20 -19.36 -13.89
N THR A 567 3.00 -19.93 -14.03
CA THR A 567 2.54 -21.04 -13.19
C THR A 567 3.43 -22.26 -13.34
N GLU A 568 3.79 -22.61 -14.58
CA GLU A 568 4.66 -23.74 -14.90
C GLU A 568 6.10 -23.54 -14.41
N ILE A 569 6.62 -22.29 -14.42
CA ILE A 569 7.91 -21.94 -13.80
C ILE A 569 7.87 -22.19 -12.29
N GLN A 570 6.83 -21.74 -11.61
CA GLN A 570 6.67 -21.97 -10.16
C GLN A 570 6.43 -23.44 -9.83
N TRP A 571 5.83 -24.19 -10.75
CA TRP A 571 5.64 -25.64 -10.64
C TRP A 571 6.84 -26.46 -11.14
N GLU A 572 7.95 -25.80 -11.48
CA GLU A 572 9.19 -26.38 -12.00
C GLU A 572 9.05 -27.17 -13.32
N LYS A 573 7.99 -26.92 -14.10
CA LYS A 573 7.75 -27.50 -15.42
C LYS A 573 8.35 -26.62 -16.52
N TYR A 574 9.67 -26.54 -16.58
CA TYR A 574 10.40 -25.55 -17.37
C TYR A 574 10.24 -25.71 -18.89
N ASP A 575 10.14 -26.96 -19.42
CA ASP A 575 9.95 -27.20 -20.85
C ASP A 575 8.56 -26.73 -21.31
N SER A 576 7.52 -27.06 -20.57
CA SER A 576 6.16 -26.55 -20.79
C SER A 576 6.11 -25.03 -20.74
N ALA A 577 6.74 -24.43 -19.73
CA ALA A 577 6.83 -22.98 -19.56
C ALA A 577 7.49 -22.30 -20.78
N ARG A 578 8.56 -22.90 -21.31
CA ARG A 578 9.24 -22.42 -22.53
C ARG A 578 8.30 -22.46 -23.74
N ALA A 579 7.54 -23.54 -23.93
CA ALA A 579 6.57 -23.63 -25.01
C ALA A 579 5.46 -22.58 -24.89
N SER A 580 4.95 -22.38 -23.67
CA SER A 580 3.93 -21.36 -23.38
C SER A 580 4.45 -19.93 -23.66
N ILE A 581 5.70 -19.60 -23.25
CA ILE A 581 6.33 -18.31 -23.56
C ILE A 581 6.53 -18.11 -25.06
N GLN A 582 6.98 -19.13 -25.79
CA GLN A 582 7.15 -19.06 -27.26
C GLN A 582 5.81 -18.72 -27.93
N ARG A 583 4.72 -19.28 -27.42
CA ARG A 583 3.38 -18.97 -27.93
C ARG A 583 2.98 -17.53 -27.66
N ALA A 584 3.25 -17.01 -26.44
CA ALA A 584 3.01 -15.62 -26.09
C ALA A 584 3.80 -14.66 -26.99
N LEU A 585 5.10 -14.95 -27.22
CA LEU A 585 5.98 -14.11 -28.04
C LEU A 585 5.66 -14.22 -29.53
N ALA A 586 5.10 -15.34 -30.02
CA ALA A 586 4.60 -15.45 -31.38
C ALA A 586 3.41 -14.49 -31.64
N LEU A 587 2.58 -14.24 -30.61
CA LEU A 587 1.48 -13.28 -30.67
C LEU A 587 1.95 -11.84 -30.45
N SER A 588 2.93 -11.64 -29.58
CA SER A 588 3.46 -10.32 -29.20
C SER A 588 4.98 -10.39 -28.95
N PRO A 589 5.81 -10.18 -29.99
CA PRO A 589 7.27 -10.37 -29.91
C PRO A 589 7.99 -9.48 -28.88
N ASN A 590 7.40 -8.33 -28.54
CA ASN A 590 7.96 -7.38 -27.59
C ASN A 590 7.23 -7.38 -26.23
N ASN A 591 6.44 -8.42 -25.92
CA ASN A 591 5.78 -8.53 -24.63
C ASN A 591 6.82 -8.62 -23.51
N ALA A 592 6.99 -7.52 -22.76
CA ALA A 592 8.03 -7.41 -21.74
C ALA A 592 7.91 -8.46 -20.64
N ARG A 593 6.67 -8.85 -20.27
CA ARG A 593 6.39 -9.87 -19.27
C ARG A 593 6.85 -11.26 -19.75
N ALA A 594 6.55 -11.60 -20.99
CA ALA A 594 7.01 -12.86 -21.59
C ALA A 594 8.54 -12.89 -21.77
N LEU A 595 9.16 -11.77 -22.19
CA LEU A 595 10.62 -11.64 -22.30
C LEU A 595 11.29 -11.79 -20.93
N TYR A 596 10.70 -11.23 -19.87
CA TYR A 596 11.22 -11.40 -18.51
C TYR A 596 11.23 -12.86 -18.07
N TYR A 597 10.12 -13.59 -18.22
CA TYR A 597 10.07 -15.01 -17.85
C TYR A 597 10.92 -15.88 -18.74
N LEU A 598 11.09 -15.53 -20.04
CA LEU A 598 12.05 -16.19 -20.91
C LEU A 598 13.48 -16.04 -20.38
N ALA A 599 13.85 -14.86 -19.93
CA ALA A 599 15.17 -14.61 -19.35
C ALA A 599 15.42 -15.45 -18.08
N LEU A 600 14.41 -15.65 -17.23
CA LEU A 600 14.54 -16.56 -16.08
C LEU A 600 14.79 -18.01 -16.50
N LEU A 601 14.13 -18.48 -17.55
CA LEU A 601 14.36 -19.84 -18.09
C LEU A 601 15.74 -19.96 -18.77
N GLN A 602 16.23 -18.91 -19.43
CA GLN A 602 17.57 -18.86 -20.03
C GLN A 602 18.65 -18.90 -18.95
N ARG A 603 18.48 -18.13 -17.85
CA ARG A 603 19.35 -18.20 -16.68
C ARG A 603 19.48 -19.62 -16.14
N ARG A 604 18.35 -20.33 -16.00
CA ARG A 604 18.34 -21.70 -15.51
C ARG A 604 19.03 -22.68 -16.48
N ALA A 605 18.94 -22.42 -17.78
CA ALA A 605 19.60 -23.21 -18.82
C ALA A 605 21.09 -22.87 -19.00
N GLY A 606 21.62 -21.86 -18.28
CA GLY A 606 23.00 -21.39 -18.41
C GLY A 606 23.26 -20.48 -19.62
N ASP A 607 22.20 -20.06 -20.33
CA ASP A 607 22.29 -19.14 -21.47
C ASP A 607 22.26 -17.68 -20.96
N TYR A 608 23.35 -17.25 -20.36
CA TYR A 608 23.48 -15.95 -19.71
C TYR A 608 23.48 -14.77 -20.68
N ASP A 609 23.93 -14.99 -21.92
CA ASP A 609 23.93 -13.94 -22.94
C ASP A 609 22.50 -13.62 -23.40
N ALA A 610 21.70 -14.65 -23.68
CA ALA A 610 20.30 -14.46 -24.03
C ALA A 610 19.47 -13.93 -22.83
N GLU A 611 19.74 -14.38 -21.59
CA GLU A 611 19.16 -13.79 -20.37
C GLU A 611 19.38 -12.27 -20.34
N THR A 612 20.64 -11.86 -20.46
CA THR A 612 21.03 -10.45 -20.39
C THR A 612 20.40 -9.63 -21.53
N ALA A 613 20.39 -10.17 -22.75
CA ALA A 613 19.78 -9.50 -23.89
C ALA A 613 18.28 -9.26 -23.71
N ASN A 614 17.53 -10.24 -23.18
CA ASN A 614 16.11 -10.10 -22.94
C ASN A 614 15.81 -9.16 -21.75
N LEU A 615 16.58 -9.24 -20.65
CA LEU A 615 16.41 -8.32 -19.52
C LEU A 615 16.72 -6.86 -19.90
N LYS A 616 17.72 -6.62 -20.77
CA LYS A 616 17.97 -5.27 -21.33
C LYS A 616 16.75 -4.72 -22.06
N LYS A 617 16.09 -5.53 -22.91
CA LYS A 617 14.85 -5.12 -23.60
C LYS A 617 13.71 -4.81 -22.62
N VAL A 618 13.60 -5.56 -21.52
CA VAL A 618 12.60 -5.29 -20.48
C VAL A 618 12.90 -4.00 -19.74
N VAL A 619 14.15 -3.77 -19.34
CA VAL A 619 14.57 -2.54 -18.63
C VAL A 619 14.45 -1.31 -19.54
N GLU A 620 14.71 -1.45 -20.86
CA GLU A 620 14.49 -0.38 -21.83
C GLU A 620 13.02 0.06 -21.90
N GLN A 621 12.08 -0.90 -21.90
CA GLN A 621 10.65 -0.61 -21.89
C GLN A 621 10.15 -0.13 -20.52
N PHE A 622 10.70 -0.67 -19.44
CA PHE A 622 10.30 -0.39 -18.06
C PHE A 622 11.51 0.01 -17.20
N PRO A 623 12.04 1.22 -17.40
CA PRO A 623 13.29 1.65 -16.74
C PRO A 623 13.17 1.80 -15.22
N GLN A 624 11.96 1.81 -14.67
CA GLN A 624 11.70 1.84 -13.23
C GLN A 624 11.23 0.49 -12.66
N SER A 625 11.38 -0.60 -13.42
CA SER A 625 11.08 -1.93 -12.90
C SER A 625 12.19 -2.40 -11.96
N ARG A 626 11.88 -2.44 -10.68
CA ARG A 626 12.80 -2.91 -9.63
C ARG A 626 13.28 -4.32 -9.91
N ASP A 627 12.35 -5.23 -10.22
CA ASP A 627 12.64 -6.65 -10.40
C ASP A 627 13.49 -6.91 -11.66
N ALA A 628 13.15 -6.27 -12.77
CA ALA A 628 13.91 -6.41 -14.01
C ALA A 628 15.35 -5.85 -13.86
N ARG A 629 15.53 -4.73 -13.15
CA ARG A 629 16.87 -4.18 -12.87
C ARG A 629 17.67 -5.07 -11.93
N ARG A 630 17.05 -5.65 -10.90
CA ARG A 630 17.73 -6.61 -10.01
C ARG A 630 18.24 -7.82 -10.80
N ASP A 631 17.39 -8.43 -11.62
CA ASP A 631 17.78 -9.60 -12.42
C ASP A 631 18.83 -9.25 -13.48
N LEU A 632 18.73 -8.07 -14.12
CA LEU A 632 19.75 -7.59 -15.06
C LEU A 632 21.08 -7.34 -14.34
N GLY A 633 21.06 -6.73 -13.15
CA GLY A 633 22.25 -6.53 -12.34
C GLY A 633 22.94 -7.84 -11.97
N LEU A 634 22.17 -8.87 -11.59
CA LEU A 634 22.67 -10.22 -11.32
C LEU A 634 23.25 -10.89 -12.58
N ALA A 635 22.60 -10.73 -13.75
CA ALA A 635 23.10 -11.26 -15.00
C ALA A 635 24.45 -10.66 -15.40
N LEU A 636 24.55 -9.33 -15.33
CA LEU A 636 25.78 -8.57 -15.61
C LEU A 636 26.91 -8.92 -14.61
N TYR A 637 26.57 -9.09 -13.33
CA TYR A 637 27.52 -9.53 -12.33
C TYR A 637 28.13 -10.91 -12.66
N ARG A 638 27.30 -11.87 -13.09
CA ARG A 638 27.79 -13.20 -13.53
C ARG A 638 28.72 -13.13 -14.75
N GLN A 639 28.49 -12.15 -15.62
CA GLN A 639 29.37 -11.88 -16.78
C GLN A 639 30.61 -11.05 -16.43
N HIS A 640 30.82 -10.74 -15.14
CA HIS A 640 31.91 -9.90 -14.64
C HIS A 640 31.89 -8.45 -15.11
N ASP A 641 30.76 -7.98 -15.67
CA ASP A 641 30.57 -6.57 -15.99
C ASP A 641 30.11 -5.79 -14.72
N TYR A 642 31.04 -5.62 -13.80
CA TYR A 642 30.78 -4.98 -12.50
C TYR A 642 30.32 -3.51 -12.64
N PRO A 643 30.87 -2.69 -13.56
CA PRO A 643 30.37 -1.32 -13.75
C PRO A 643 28.90 -1.28 -14.13
N ALA A 644 28.48 -2.08 -15.12
CA ALA A 644 27.08 -2.13 -15.55
C ALA A 644 26.16 -2.76 -14.47
N ALA A 645 26.63 -3.80 -13.78
CA ALA A 645 25.89 -4.38 -12.66
C ALA A 645 25.64 -3.36 -11.52
N ARG A 646 26.68 -2.58 -11.16
CA ARG A 646 26.57 -1.49 -10.20
C ARG A 646 25.47 -0.51 -10.59
N GLU A 647 25.48 -0.03 -11.85
CA GLU A 647 24.47 0.91 -12.34
C GLU A 647 23.03 0.38 -12.14
N GLN A 648 22.80 -0.91 -12.37
CA GLN A 648 21.47 -1.49 -12.19
C GLN A 648 21.07 -1.50 -10.71
N PHE A 649 21.95 -1.89 -9.81
CA PHE A 649 21.64 -1.94 -8.37
C PHE A 649 21.56 -0.54 -7.74
N GLU A 650 22.36 0.43 -8.16
CA GLU A 650 22.22 1.83 -7.77
C GLU A 650 20.83 2.38 -8.21
N ALA A 651 20.38 2.01 -9.41
CA ALA A 651 19.03 2.36 -9.88
C ALA A 651 17.93 1.67 -9.05
N VAL A 652 18.13 0.43 -8.62
CA VAL A 652 17.20 -0.24 -7.68
C VAL A 652 17.08 0.54 -6.37
N GLN A 653 18.20 1.02 -5.80
CA GLN A 653 18.19 1.85 -4.58
C GLN A 653 17.46 3.19 -4.77
N GLN A 654 17.50 3.78 -5.97
CA GLN A 654 16.69 4.98 -6.26
C GLN A 654 15.19 4.68 -6.27
N ILE A 655 14.79 3.46 -6.68
CA ILE A 655 13.40 3.02 -6.71
C ILE A 655 12.94 2.62 -5.30
N ASP A 656 13.74 1.81 -4.62
CA ASP A 656 13.49 1.31 -3.26
C ASP A 656 14.80 1.34 -2.43
N PRO A 657 15.00 2.39 -1.64
CA PRO A 657 16.20 2.55 -0.81
C PRO A 657 16.39 1.48 0.27
N ASP A 658 15.36 0.66 0.50
CA ASP A 658 15.40 -0.44 1.48
C ASP A 658 15.51 -1.82 0.81
N ASP A 659 15.87 -1.87 -0.48
CA ASP A 659 16.01 -3.13 -1.20
C ASP A 659 17.22 -3.93 -0.71
N LEU A 660 16.93 -5.02 -0.02
CA LEU A 660 17.95 -5.87 0.60
C LEU A 660 18.89 -6.51 -0.42
N THR A 661 18.35 -6.89 -1.59
CA THR A 661 19.13 -7.49 -2.67
C THR A 661 20.11 -6.49 -3.27
N ALA A 662 19.71 -5.23 -3.41
CA ALA A 662 20.59 -4.16 -3.89
C ALA A 662 21.73 -3.90 -2.92
N HIS A 663 21.46 -3.74 -1.62
CA HIS A 663 22.50 -3.55 -0.61
C HIS A 663 23.52 -4.69 -0.60
N TYR A 664 23.04 -5.95 -0.60
CA TYR A 664 23.91 -7.11 -0.63
C TYR A 664 24.83 -7.13 -1.86
N ASN A 665 24.25 -7.00 -3.05
CA ASN A 665 25.01 -7.09 -4.28
C ASN A 665 25.94 -5.90 -4.48
N LEU A 666 25.54 -4.69 -4.11
CA LEU A 666 26.42 -3.51 -4.16
C LEU A 666 27.61 -3.67 -3.21
N SER A 667 27.41 -4.22 -2.03
CA SER A 667 28.53 -4.48 -1.09
C SER A 667 29.61 -5.38 -1.72
N ILE A 668 29.20 -6.38 -2.50
CA ILE A 668 30.11 -7.28 -3.21
C ILE A 668 30.71 -6.60 -4.44
N ILE A 669 29.91 -5.92 -5.25
CA ILE A 669 30.34 -5.25 -6.48
C ILE A 669 31.34 -4.14 -6.15
N TYR A 670 31.08 -3.28 -5.17
CA TYR A 670 32.02 -2.23 -4.75
C TYR A 670 33.35 -2.81 -4.27
N ARG A 671 33.32 -3.94 -3.55
CA ARG A 671 34.56 -4.63 -3.15
C ARG A 671 35.35 -5.15 -4.36
N ARG A 672 34.65 -5.69 -5.40
CA ARG A 672 35.30 -6.10 -6.66
C ARG A 672 35.88 -4.93 -7.45
N MET A 673 35.35 -3.73 -7.23
CA MET A 673 35.80 -2.48 -7.86
C MET A 673 36.77 -1.69 -6.97
N GLU A 674 37.27 -2.29 -5.89
CA GLU A 674 38.21 -1.65 -4.93
C GLU A 674 37.65 -0.37 -4.27
N MET A 675 36.32 -0.29 -4.10
CA MET A 675 35.61 0.81 -3.46
C MET A 675 35.23 0.45 -2.01
N ASP A 676 36.21 0.15 -1.19
CA ASP A 676 36.03 -0.50 0.13
C ASP A 676 35.12 0.26 1.08
N GLN A 677 35.19 1.60 1.10
CA GLN A 677 34.32 2.39 1.97
C GLN A 677 32.85 2.21 1.58
N LYS A 678 32.50 2.32 0.31
CA LYS A 678 31.13 2.08 -0.16
C LYS A 678 30.69 0.66 0.07
N ALA A 679 31.58 -0.31 -0.12
CA ALA A 679 31.29 -1.71 0.16
C ALA A 679 30.93 -1.93 1.65
N ALA A 680 31.63 -1.28 2.57
CA ALA A 680 31.35 -1.35 4.00
C ALA A 680 30.02 -0.66 4.36
N GLU A 681 29.72 0.49 3.77
CA GLU A 681 28.45 1.20 3.94
C GLU A 681 27.24 0.34 3.51
N GLU A 682 27.32 -0.27 2.32
CA GLU A 682 26.25 -1.15 1.82
C GLU A 682 26.12 -2.43 2.64
N GLN A 683 27.21 -2.99 3.09
CA GLN A 683 27.21 -4.16 3.97
C GLN A 683 26.55 -3.85 5.32
N ALA A 684 26.78 -2.67 5.89
CA ALA A 684 26.13 -2.23 7.12
C ALA A 684 24.62 -2.10 6.93
N GLN A 685 24.16 -1.50 5.81
CA GLN A 685 22.75 -1.43 5.47
C GLN A 685 22.10 -2.82 5.31
N PHE A 686 22.79 -3.75 4.62
CA PHE A 686 22.33 -5.12 4.51
C PHE A 686 22.17 -5.80 5.87
N ILE A 687 23.16 -5.68 6.76
CA ILE A 687 23.13 -6.30 8.10
C ILE A 687 21.98 -5.75 8.94
N THR A 688 21.75 -4.44 8.91
CA THR A 688 20.65 -3.78 9.63
C THR A 688 19.30 -4.26 9.14
N LYS A 689 19.13 -4.41 7.82
CA LYS A 689 17.84 -4.69 7.17
C LYS A 689 17.56 -6.17 6.93
N LYS A 690 18.55 -7.06 7.08
CA LYS A 690 18.35 -8.49 6.80
C LYS A 690 17.33 -9.11 7.74
N PHE A 691 16.55 -10.04 7.18
CA PHE A 691 15.56 -10.80 7.91
C PHE A 691 16.17 -11.58 9.10
N ASP A 692 15.41 -11.70 10.20
CA ASP A 692 15.75 -12.56 11.31
C ASP A 692 15.27 -13.99 11.06
N PRO A 693 16.18 -14.96 10.91
CA PRO A 693 15.80 -16.36 10.70
C PRO A 693 14.95 -16.96 11.84
N GLY A 694 15.04 -16.40 13.05
CA GLY A 694 14.24 -16.83 14.21
C GLY A 694 12.82 -16.29 14.24
N ALA A 695 12.53 -15.22 13.48
CA ALA A 695 11.22 -14.56 13.53
C ALA A 695 10.00 -15.48 13.27
N PRO A 696 10.05 -16.47 12.36
CA PRO A 696 8.93 -17.38 12.14
C PRO A 696 8.51 -18.19 13.38
N THR A 697 9.43 -18.42 14.32
CA THR A 697 9.11 -19.16 15.56
C THR A 697 8.00 -18.48 16.36
N TYR A 698 8.03 -17.15 16.45
CA TYR A 698 7.00 -16.37 17.15
C TYR A 698 5.63 -16.52 16.48
N SER A 699 5.61 -16.57 15.16
CA SER A 699 4.38 -16.78 14.39
C SER A 699 3.79 -18.18 14.61
N PHE A 700 4.64 -19.23 14.64
CA PHE A 700 4.20 -20.60 14.90
C PHE A 700 3.65 -20.75 16.32
N ASP A 701 4.28 -20.15 17.32
CA ASP A 701 3.81 -20.17 18.70
C ASP A 701 2.45 -19.49 18.84
N PHE A 702 2.25 -18.34 18.16
CA PHE A 702 0.97 -17.65 18.12
C PHE A 702 -0.12 -18.53 17.49
N LEU A 703 0.11 -19.10 16.31
CA LEU A 703 -0.88 -19.92 15.59
C LEU A 703 -1.24 -21.19 16.38
N ARG A 704 -0.28 -21.77 17.11
CA ARG A 704 -0.53 -22.93 17.99
C ARG A 704 -1.43 -22.58 19.17
N GLN A 705 -1.31 -21.36 19.70
CA GLN A 705 -2.11 -20.87 20.83
C GLN A 705 -3.51 -20.40 20.39
N HIS A 706 -3.71 -20.11 19.11
CA HIS A 706 -4.94 -19.55 18.54
C HIS A 706 -5.49 -20.42 17.39
N PRO A 707 -5.90 -21.66 17.66
CA PRO A 707 -6.39 -22.58 16.63
C PRO A 707 -7.65 -22.05 15.91
N GLU A 708 -8.45 -21.22 16.58
CA GLU A 708 -9.70 -20.64 16.05
C GLU A 708 -9.46 -19.70 14.86
N ILE A 709 -8.29 -19.05 14.81
CA ILE A 709 -7.92 -18.17 13.70
C ILE A 709 -6.75 -18.71 12.87
N SER A 710 -6.12 -19.78 13.30
CA SER A 710 -4.94 -20.34 12.61
C SER A 710 -5.29 -20.86 11.21
N ILE A 711 -6.55 -21.21 10.97
CA ILE A 711 -7.04 -21.64 9.66
C ILE A 711 -6.82 -20.56 8.58
N GLU A 712 -6.89 -19.29 8.94
CA GLU A 712 -6.64 -18.15 8.04
C GLU A 712 -5.19 -18.07 7.53
N SER A 713 -4.26 -18.75 8.21
CA SER A 713 -2.87 -18.87 7.74
C SER A 713 -2.69 -19.93 6.64
N ILE A 714 -3.71 -20.74 6.39
CA ILE A 714 -3.69 -21.82 5.39
C ILE A 714 -4.35 -21.31 4.11
N PRO A 715 -3.63 -21.13 3.01
CA PRO A 715 -4.19 -20.54 1.78
C PRO A 715 -5.39 -21.28 1.20
N GLN A 716 -5.50 -22.60 1.46
CA GLN A 716 -6.53 -23.46 0.88
C GLN A 716 -7.61 -23.88 1.87
N HIS A 717 -7.85 -23.11 2.92
CA HIS A 717 -8.86 -23.44 3.91
C HIS A 717 -10.31 -23.26 3.40
N VAL A 718 -11.25 -23.85 4.14
CA VAL A 718 -12.68 -23.83 3.85
C VAL A 718 -13.45 -23.33 5.06
N HIS A 719 -14.31 -22.35 4.88
CA HIS A 719 -15.23 -21.87 5.90
C HIS A 719 -16.47 -22.77 5.93
N THR A 720 -16.73 -23.42 7.04
CA THR A 720 -17.84 -24.37 7.20
C THR A 720 -18.30 -24.46 8.66
N ASP A 721 -19.57 -24.74 8.88
CA ASP A 721 -20.15 -25.12 10.16
C ASP A 721 -20.34 -26.64 10.30
N LEU A 722 -20.05 -27.38 9.22
CA LEU A 722 -20.15 -28.83 9.23
C LEU A 722 -18.98 -29.43 10.05
N PRO A 723 -19.25 -30.54 10.80
CA PRO A 723 -18.18 -31.24 11.48
C PRO A 723 -17.16 -31.77 10.48
N TYR A 724 -15.91 -31.77 10.88
CA TYR A 724 -14.82 -32.33 10.07
C TYR A 724 -15.04 -33.85 9.95
N GLU A 725 -15.47 -34.30 8.77
CA GLU A 725 -15.46 -35.73 8.43
C GLU A 725 -14.05 -36.06 7.89
N ALA A 726 -13.26 -36.79 8.69
CA ALA A 726 -11.96 -37.28 8.23
C ALA A 726 -12.21 -38.12 6.97
N LYS A 727 -11.64 -37.70 5.82
CA LYS A 727 -11.65 -38.56 4.63
C LYS A 727 -10.98 -39.89 5.03
N PRO A 728 -11.56 -41.05 4.68
CA PRO A 728 -10.92 -42.32 4.96
C PRO A 728 -9.51 -42.29 4.34
N ALA A 729 -8.51 -42.70 5.14
CA ALA A 729 -7.13 -42.77 4.68
C ALA A 729 -7.09 -43.52 3.34
N TYR A 730 -6.39 -42.94 2.36
CA TYR A 730 -6.24 -43.62 1.07
C TYR A 730 -5.80 -45.07 1.31
N PRO A 731 -6.51 -46.08 0.77
CA PRO A 731 -6.03 -47.45 0.86
C PRO A 731 -4.77 -47.59 0.01
N GLY A 732 -3.60 -47.43 0.62
CA GLY A 732 -2.31 -47.50 -0.06
C GLY A 732 -1.14 -46.82 0.66
N ALA A 733 -1.37 -46.16 1.80
CA ALA A 733 -0.29 -45.65 2.65
C ALA A 733 -0.02 -46.69 3.79
N GLN A 734 0.61 -47.81 3.47
CA GLN A 734 1.34 -48.68 4.39
C GLN A 734 2.78 -48.79 3.94
#